data_83a295d29dc8278ebde15abc88632669
#
_entry.id   83a295d29dc8278ebde15abc88632669
#
_cell.length_a   1.000
_cell.length_b   1.000
_cell.length_c   1.000
_cell.angle_alpha   90.00
_cell.angle_beta   90.00
_cell.angle_gamma   90.00
#
_symmetry.space_group_name_H-M   'P 1'
#
loop_
_entity.id
_entity.type
_entity.pdbx_description
1 polymer ?
#
loop_
_entity_poly.entity_id
_entity_poly.type
_entity_poly.pdbx_seq_one_letter_code
_entity_poly.pdbx_strand_id
1 'polypeptide(L)'
;MRASVTITRDLLLIGGGHAHAIVLKMWGMQPLPGVRLTLVNPDPAAPYTGMLPGLVAGHYQRDALEIDLVRLARFAGARLVLDRVIGLDLARGHAQLNGRPDIAFDLVSIDIGIGSGIAGIDKGKAWPAKPLGAFADAWEAFVLDVVAGTKAPSVAVIGGGLGGVELAMAMAHRLGGACPDRHAIKITLVEAQQDLLATSAPALRKAMRSGLAELGVKVLTGSAVAAIAGPRLYLASGDALEAEFIATVAGARPAAWLGQTGLDLHRGFISVDQTLRSLSHETVFAVGDTAHMQANPRPKAGVFAVRQGPILYHNLRAALSGGRLKPFRPQSDYLKLASLGGQKAVAEKWGLSVSGAGLWRLKDQIDQRFMAMLSALPAMAAPEMTHGLVALEVRALEAAQPLCGGCGSKVGPEALASALADLAPPRRSDVLTGRGDDAAVLAWGTSDRQVFSCDHFRAFSLDPFVMAQITANHALGDIWAMGGEPQAALASIILPPMTKAKQSSTVAEIVAGFEACLRAAGADLVGGHTSLGAELTLGLSVTGLMQGRRPLGLGGARPGDVLVLTKPVGVGTVMAAEMQGLAKGRWVAASLQQMLVSSRQASRLLRDHAHAMTDITGFGLAGHVQGLLSAAQLSATLDLNQIGWTEGAIDLARAGIHSSIFPETSRLANALQASASVRADPRFDLLFDPQTAGGLIAAVPAEALEALSKAFADHGLGLWVIGILANELSHSPTLTVTA
;
A
#
# COMPACT_ATOMS: atom_id res chain seq x y z
N MET A 1 -33.54 7.50 -1.78
CA MET A 1 -32.08 7.76 -1.91
C MET A 1 -31.71 8.80 -0.85
N ARG A 2 -30.92 8.44 0.16
CA ARG A 2 -30.28 9.47 1.01
C ARG A 2 -29.26 10.20 0.13
N ALA A 3 -29.46 11.51 -0.08
CA ALA A 3 -28.50 12.32 -0.81
C ALA A 3 -27.16 12.26 -0.07
N SER A 4 -26.09 11.87 -0.76
CA SER A 4 -24.73 11.94 -0.23
C SER A 4 -24.43 13.39 0.15
N VAL A 5 -23.81 13.62 1.30
CA VAL A 5 -23.47 14.97 1.76
C VAL A 5 -22.48 15.60 0.77
N THR A 6 -22.81 16.82 0.29
CA THR A 6 -21.97 17.55 -0.65
C THR A 6 -20.58 17.81 -0.07
N ILE A 7 -19.53 17.43 -0.75
CA ILE A 7 -18.13 17.73 -0.37
C ILE A 7 -17.86 19.20 -0.64
N THR A 8 -17.50 19.92 0.43
CA THR A 8 -17.25 21.37 0.38
C THR A 8 -15.83 21.77 0.78
N ARG A 9 -15.13 20.89 1.53
CA ARG A 9 -13.79 21.15 2.06
C ARG A 9 -12.87 19.93 1.88
N ASP A 10 -11.59 20.20 1.66
CA ASP A 10 -10.50 19.22 1.64
C ASP A 10 -9.58 19.43 2.84
N LEU A 11 -9.46 18.40 3.66
CA LEU A 11 -8.48 18.31 4.75
C LEU A 11 -7.36 17.36 4.33
N LEU A 12 -6.14 17.89 4.26
CA LEU A 12 -4.95 17.12 3.91
C LEU A 12 -4.10 16.84 5.16
N LEU A 13 -3.83 15.58 5.43
CA LEU A 13 -2.85 15.12 6.40
C LEU A 13 -1.58 14.67 5.65
N ILE A 14 -0.44 15.29 5.95
CA ILE A 14 0.87 14.93 5.38
C ILE A 14 1.67 14.15 6.41
N GLY A 15 1.92 12.87 6.12
CA GLY A 15 2.61 11.93 6.99
C GLY A 15 1.68 11.14 7.92
N GLY A 16 1.95 9.86 8.08
CA GLY A 16 1.24 8.93 8.97
C GLY A 16 1.79 8.92 10.39
N GLY A 17 2.28 10.06 10.91
CA GLY A 17 2.81 10.14 12.27
C GLY A 17 1.78 9.80 13.35
N HIS A 18 2.24 9.64 14.58
CA HIS A 18 1.41 9.19 15.70
C HIS A 18 0.19 10.08 15.98
N ALA A 19 0.33 11.41 15.79
CA ALA A 19 -0.79 12.33 15.98
C ALA A 19 -1.84 12.15 14.87
N HIS A 20 -1.42 12.00 13.62
CA HIS A 20 -2.33 11.76 12.50
C HIS A 20 -3.02 10.39 12.58
N ALA A 21 -2.34 9.33 13.06
CA ALA A 21 -2.97 8.03 13.31
C ALA A 21 -4.12 8.15 14.32
N ILE A 22 -3.95 8.93 15.38
CA ILE A 22 -5.01 9.22 16.37
C ILE A 22 -6.12 10.05 15.73
N VAL A 23 -5.78 11.07 14.93
CA VAL A 23 -6.77 11.89 14.21
C VAL A 23 -7.62 11.01 13.29
N LEU A 24 -7.00 10.11 12.52
CA LEU A 24 -7.74 9.17 11.64
C LEU A 24 -8.71 8.31 12.44
N LYS A 25 -8.25 7.70 13.55
CA LYS A 25 -9.14 6.92 14.42
C LYS A 25 -10.32 7.74 14.94
N MET A 26 -10.05 8.94 15.49
CA MET A 26 -11.11 9.81 16.02
C MET A 26 -12.05 10.30 14.92
N TRP A 27 -11.51 10.53 13.71
CA TRP A 27 -12.30 10.92 12.55
C TRP A 27 -13.27 9.81 12.12
N GLY A 28 -12.81 8.55 12.08
CA GLY A 28 -13.67 7.42 11.76
C GLY A 28 -14.81 7.24 12.77
N MET A 29 -14.56 7.53 14.06
CA MET A 29 -15.60 7.49 15.08
C MET A 29 -16.61 8.64 14.97
N GLN A 30 -16.17 9.82 14.56
CA GLN A 30 -17.00 11.01 14.43
C GLN A 30 -16.51 11.89 13.28
N PRO A 31 -16.85 11.56 12.03
CA PRO A 31 -16.46 12.35 10.86
C PRO A 31 -17.14 13.73 10.87
N LEU A 32 -16.56 14.70 10.16
CA LEU A 32 -17.18 15.98 9.89
C LEU A 32 -17.82 15.94 8.49
N PRO A 33 -19.18 15.96 8.38
CA PRO A 33 -19.84 15.89 7.09
C PRO A 33 -19.41 17.03 6.15
N GLY A 34 -19.30 16.73 4.86
CA GLY A 34 -18.90 17.69 3.83
C GLY A 34 -17.38 17.89 3.70
N VAL A 35 -16.58 17.19 4.50
CA VAL A 35 -15.11 17.22 4.42
C VAL A 35 -14.59 15.95 3.76
N ARG A 36 -13.78 16.10 2.71
CA ARG A 36 -12.97 15.02 2.15
C ARG A 36 -11.62 15.00 2.87
N LEU A 37 -11.38 13.92 3.64
CA LEU A 37 -10.12 13.71 4.34
C LEU A 37 -9.15 12.96 3.43
N THR A 38 -7.92 13.46 3.30
CA THR A 38 -6.83 12.81 2.55
C THR A 38 -5.62 12.63 3.47
N LEU A 39 -5.04 11.43 3.51
CA LEU A 39 -3.73 11.16 4.08
C LEU A 39 -2.74 10.89 2.96
N VAL A 40 -1.62 11.61 2.93
CA VAL A 40 -0.48 11.31 2.06
C VAL A 40 0.65 10.72 2.89
N ASN A 41 1.05 9.49 2.57
CA ASN A 41 2.18 8.81 3.20
C ASN A 41 2.85 7.89 2.19
N PRO A 42 4.19 7.81 2.10
CA PRO A 42 4.87 6.97 1.11
C PRO A 42 4.63 5.46 1.32
N ASP A 43 4.42 5.04 2.56
CA ASP A 43 4.29 3.63 2.92
C ASP A 43 2.85 3.32 3.40
N PRO A 44 2.33 2.09 3.21
CA PRO A 44 1.01 1.68 3.69
C PRO A 44 0.90 1.55 5.21
N ALA A 45 2.05 1.58 5.90
CA ALA A 45 2.14 1.52 7.36
C ALA A 45 3.09 2.58 7.90
N ALA A 46 2.88 2.97 9.16
CA ALA A 46 3.79 3.84 9.91
C ALA A 46 4.34 3.12 11.13
N PRO A 47 5.66 3.14 11.35
CA PRO A 47 6.25 2.41 12.48
C PRO A 47 6.07 3.15 13.80
N TYR A 48 5.71 2.43 14.84
CA TYR A 48 5.71 2.94 16.21
C TYR A 48 7.12 2.90 16.79
N THR A 49 7.79 4.03 16.81
CA THR A 49 9.21 4.15 17.20
C THR A 49 9.49 3.78 18.65
N GLY A 50 8.49 3.77 19.54
CA GLY A 50 8.63 3.35 20.94
C GLY A 50 9.01 1.87 21.11
N MET A 51 8.65 1.03 20.13
CA MET A 51 8.96 -0.41 20.12
C MET A 51 10.22 -0.77 19.33
N LEU A 52 10.90 0.20 18.67
CA LEU A 52 12.08 -0.06 17.85
C LEU A 52 13.20 -0.81 18.61
N PRO A 53 13.60 -0.42 19.83
CA PRO A 53 14.64 -1.18 20.54
C PRO A 53 14.25 -2.64 20.77
N GLY A 54 12.97 -2.92 21.00
CA GLY A 54 12.45 -4.28 21.17
C GLY A 54 12.45 -5.09 19.88
N LEU A 55 12.17 -4.48 18.72
CA LEU A 55 12.30 -5.11 17.41
C LEU A 55 13.76 -5.49 17.15
N VAL A 56 14.68 -4.55 17.34
CA VAL A 56 16.12 -4.75 17.12
C VAL A 56 16.68 -5.84 18.03
N ALA A 57 16.19 -5.91 19.28
CA ALA A 57 16.53 -6.97 20.23
C ALA A 57 15.91 -8.34 19.91
N GLY A 58 14.96 -8.40 18.95
CA GLY A 58 14.25 -9.64 18.58
C GLY A 58 13.08 -9.99 19.51
N HIS A 59 12.59 -9.05 20.33
CA HIS A 59 11.43 -9.27 21.21
C HIS A 59 10.09 -9.14 20.47
N TYR A 60 10.05 -8.45 19.33
CA TYR A 60 8.86 -8.23 18.52
C TYR A 60 9.11 -8.62 17.08
N GLN A 61 8.06 -9.08 16.42
CA GLN A 61 8.01 -9.18 14.95
C GLN A 61 7.63 -7.80 14.37
N ARG A 62 7.98 -7.55 13.12
CA ARG A 62 7.74 -6.27 12.44
C ARG A 62 6.29 -5.83 12.48
N ASP A 63 5.35 -6.74 12.17
CA ASP A 63 3.91 -6.46 12.15
C ASP A 63 3.40 -5.91 13.51
N ALA A 64 4.05 -6.25 14.62
CA ALA A 64 3.63 -5.82 15.96
C ALA A 64 3.80 -4.32 16.24
N LEU A 65 4.66 -3.65 15.48
CA LEU A 65 4.95 -2.21 15.66
C LEU A 65 4.54 -1.36 14.45
N GLU A 66 3.91 -1.94 13.45
CA GLU A 66 3.41 -1.22 12.28
C GLU A 66 1.96 -0.76 12.49
N ILE A 67 1.74 0.55 12.43
CA ILE A 67 0.42 1.16 12.42
C ILE A 67 -0.09 1.05 10.97
N ASP A 68 -1.10 0.23 10.75
CA ASP A 68 -1.70 0.03 9.44
C ASP A 68 -2.51 1.25 9.01
N LEU A 69 -1.93 2.09 8.16
CA LEU A 69 -2.54 3.32 7.66
C LEU A 69 -3.67 3.05 6.66
N VAL A 70 -3.63 1.93 5.94
CA VAL A 70 -4.69 1.55 5.01
C VAL A 70 -5.97 1.25 5.78
N ARG A 71 -5.90 0.42 6.83
CA ARG A 71 -7.04 0.12 7.69
C ARG A 71 -7.56 1.34 8.43
N LEU A 72 -6.67 2.20 8.94
CA LEU A 72 -7.05 3.45 9.59
C LEU A 72 -7.71 4.43 8.62
N ALA A 73 -7.17 4.59 7.41
CA ALA A 73 -7.75 5.44 6.38
C ALA A 73 -9.13 4.91 5.96
N ARG A 74 -9.26 3.60 5.74
CA ARG A 74 -10.54 2.96 5.44
C ARG A 74 -11.57 3.22 6.55
N PHE A 75 -11.20 3.02 7.81
CA PHE A 75 -12.05 3.29 8.97
C PHE A 75 -12.48 4.76 9.06
N ALA A 76 -11.57 5.68 8.74
CA ALA A 76 -11.84 7.12 8.73
C ALA A 76 -12.65 7.58 7.50
N GLY A 77 -12.87 6.73 6.50
CA GLY A 77 -13.39 7.16 5.21
C GLY A 77 -12.45 8.14 4.51
N ALA A 78 -11.16 8.06 4.80
CA ALA A 78 -10.12 8.92 4.25
C ALA A 78 -9.52 8.33 2.98
N ARG A 79 -9.24 9.18 2.00
CA ARG A 79 -8.41 8.87 0.85
C ARG A 79 -6.96 8.68 1.32
N LEU A 80 -6.37 7.51 1.07
CA LEU A 80 -4.95 7.27 1.28
C LEU A 80 -4.20 7.40 -0.05
N VAL A 81 -3.18 8.25 -0.07
CA VAL A 81 -2.29 8.46 -1.21
C VAL A 81 -0.90 7.94 -0.84
N LEU A 82 -0.49 6.85 -1.49
CA LEU A 82 0.83 6.24 -1.29
C LEU A 82 1.88 6.96 -2.14
N ASP A 83 2.26 8.16 -1.70
CA ASP A 83 3.26 9.00 -2.36
C ASP A 83 3.92 9.93 -1.34
N ARG A 84 4.93 10.65 -1.77
CA ARG A 84 5.72 11.59 -0.96
C ARG A 84 5.41 13.03 -1.35
N VAL A 85 5.06 13.86 -0.35
CA VAL A 85 5.01 15.30 -0.52
C VAL A 85 6.42 15.86 -0.60
N ILE A 86 6.68 16.67 -1.62
CA ILE A 86 7.98 17.29 -1.90
C ILE A 86 7.95 18.82 -1.79
N GLY A 87 6.76 19.43 -1.68
CA GLY A 87 6.58 20.86 -1.54
C GLY A 87 5.15 21.27 -1.22
N LEU A 88 4.94 22.53 -0.85
CA LEU A 88 3.62 23.15 -0.66
C LEU A 88 3.57 24.48 -1.41
N ASP A 89 2.54 24.67 -2.22
CA ASP A 89 2.14 25.97 -2.75
C ASP A 89 1.00 26.51 -1.88
N LEU A 90 1.36 27.29 -0.87
CA LEU A 90 0.41 27.83 0.10
C LEU A 90 -0.51 28.88 -0.51
N ALA A 91 -0.06 29.60 -1.53
CA ALA A 91 -0.88 30.60 -2.21
C ALA A 91 -2.03 29.98 -2.99
N ARG A 92 -1.78 28.82 -3.62
CA ARG A 92 -2.79 28.05 -4.36
C ARG A 92 -3.51 27.01 -3.52
N GLY A 93 -3.02 26.69 -2.31
CA GLY A 93 -3.54 25.61 -1.48
C GLY A 93 -3.31 24.21 -2.10
N HIS A 94 -2.08 23.96 -2.58
CA HIS A 94 -1.71 22.70 -3.23
C HIS A 94 -0.48 22.06 -2.57
N ALA A 95 -0.51 20.75 -2.43
CA ALA A 95 0.64 19.93 -2.04
C ALA A 95 1.24 19.28 -3.29
N GLN A 96 2.53 19.49 -3.48
CA GLN A 96 3.31 18.91 -4.58
C GLN A 96 3.75 17.49 -4.21
N LEU A 97 3.50 16.54 -5.11
CA LEU A 97 3.83 15.12 -4.91
C LEU A 97 4.93 14.67 -5.87
N ASN A 98 5.60 13.57 -5.51
CA ASN A 98 6.74 13.08 -6.29
C ASN A 98 6.33 12.36 -7.58
N GLY A 99 5.24 11.58 -7.56
CA GLY A 99 4.87 10.65 -8.65
C GLY A 99 3.53 10.94 -9.31
N ARG A 100 2.87 12.06 -8.99
CA ARG A 100 1.53 12.37 -9.48
C ARG A 100 1.24 13.88 -9.47
N PRO A 101 0.10 14.34 -10.04
CA PRO A 101 -0.32 15.75 -9.94
C PRO A 101 -0.50 16.22 -8.50
N ASP A 102 -0.38 17.55 -8.32
CA ASP A 102 -0.59 18.24 -7.06
C ASP A 102 -1.99 17.97 -6.49
N ILE A 103 -2.09 17.89 -5.17
CA ILE A 103 -3.36 17.72 -4.45
C ILE A 103 -3.78 19.05 -3.81
N ALA A 104 -4.99 19.49 -4.12
CA ALA A 104 -5.58 20.69 -3.54
C ALA A 104 -6.03 20.45 -2.08
N PHE A 105 -5.91 21.45 -1.22
CA PHE A 105 -6.42 21.45 0.15
C PHE A 105 -6.98 22.81 0.57
N ASP A 106 -7.95 22.79 1.49
CA ASP A 106 -8.42 23.99 2.21
C ASP A 106 -7.72 24.12 3.56
N LEU A 107 -7.36 22.97 4.15
CA LEU A 107 -6.64 22.90 5.42
C LEU A 107 -5.62 21.76 5.35
N VAL A 108 -4.41 21.99 5.86
CA VAL A 108 -3.35 20.97 5.88
C VAL A 108 -2.77 20.81 7.28
N SER A 109 -2.45 19.58 7.64
CA SER A 109 -1.70 19.22 8.85
C SER A 109 -0.48 18.38 8.50
N ILE A 110 0.66 18.65 9.17
CA ILE A 110 1.95 18.02 8.87
C ILE A 110 2.47 17.26 10.09
N ASP A 111 2.63 15.92 9.94
CA ASP A 111 3.17 15.00 10.95
C ASP A 111 4.10 13.97 10.29
N ILE A 112 5.19 14.45 9.71
CA ILE A 112 6.18 13.64 8.98
C ILE A 112 7.37 13.21 9.84
N GLY A 113 7.37 13.57 11.12
CA GLY A 113 8.46 13.28 12.04
C GLY A 113 9.76 14.00 11.66
N ILE A 114 10.87 13.33 11.92
CA ILE A 114 12.23 13.79 11.60
C ILE A 114 13.05 12.68 10.98
N GLY A 115 14.04 13.04 10.15
CA GLY A 115 15.09 12.13 9.74
C GLY A 115 16.24 12.10 10.76
N SER A 116 17.04 11.04 10.77
CA SER A 116 18.35 10.98 11.42
C SER A 116 19.46 11.02 10.38
N GLY A 117 20.61 11.55 10.76
CA GLY A 117 21.79 11.58 9.88
C GLY A 117 22.72 12.75 10.20
N ILE A 118 23.99 12.60 9.83
CA ILE A 118 25.04 13.59 10.06
C ILE A 118 25.28 14.33 8.74
N ALA A 119 25.50 15.64 8.79
CA ALA A 119 25.78 16.46 7.60
C ALA A 119 27.10 16.03 6.97
N GLY A 120 27.14 15.92 5.64
CA GLY A 120 28.37 15.61 4.89
C GLY A 120 28.78 14.15 4.88
N ILE A 121 28.06 13.25 5.56
CA ILE A 121 28.31 11.80 5.53
C ILE A 121 27.41 11.16 4.46
N ASP A 122 28.06 10.36 3.59
CA ASP A 122 27.40 9.67 2.49
C ASP A 122 26.36 8.66 2.98
N LYS A 123 25.12 8.82 2.47
CA LYS A 123 23.96 8.01 2.86
C LYS A 123 24.09 6.51 2.54
N GLY A 124 24.96 6.13 1.63
CA GLY A 124 25.16 4.73 1.24
C GLY A 124 26.02 3.89 2.20
N LYS A 125 26.55 4.49 3.28
CA LYS A 125 27.55 3.88 4.16
C LYS A 125 27.14 3.74 5.62
N ALA A 126 26.03 4.36 6.00
CA ALA A 126 25.43 4.23 7.34
C ALA A 126 23.91 4.15 7.25
N TRP A 127 23.33 3.34 8.11
CA TRP A 127 21.88 3.17 8.20
C TRP A 127 21.27 4.16 9.19
N PRO A 128 20.50 5.16 8.74
CA PRO A 128 19.81 6.05 9.64
C PRO A 128 18.66 5.29 10.34
N ALA A 129 18.56 5.41 11.66
CA ALA A 129 17.47 4.78 12.42
C ALA A 129 16.07 5.35 12.09
N LYS A 130 16.02 6.48 11.40
CA LYS A 130 14.80 7.09 10.87
C LYS A 130 15.02 7.50 9.41
N PRO A 131 14.15 7.08 8.46
CA PRO A 131 12.92 6.31 8.64
C PRO A 131 13.18 4.85 9.01
N LEU A 132 12.28 4.26 9.80
CA LEU A 132 12.49 2.96 10.45
C LEU A 132 12.49 1.77 9.49
N GLY A 133 11.67 1.79 8.42
CA GLY A 133 11.47 0.64 7.53
C GLY A 133 12.78 0.10 6.96
N ALA A 134 13.52 0.94 6.21
CA ALA A 134 14.79 0.56 5.60
C ALA A 134 15.86 0.15 6.63
N PHE A 135 15.86 0.79 7.81
CA PHE A 135 16.75 0.42 8.90
C PHE A 135 16.46 -0.98 9.46
N ALA A 136 15.19 -1.30 9.67
CA ALA A 136 14.78 -2.61 10.17
C ALA A 136 15.11 -3.73 9.18
N ASP A 137 14.90 -3.50 7.89
CA ASP A 137 15.25 -4.45 6.82
C ASP A 137 16.75 -4.70 6.77
N ALA A 138 17.54 -3.63 6.80
CA ALA A 138 19.00 -3.73 6.79
C ALA A 138 19.56 -4.43 8.04
N TRP A 139 18.95 -4.17 9.21
CA TRP A 139 19.33 -4.83 10.46
C TRP A 139 19.05 -6.33 10.43
N GLU A 140 17.84 -6.74 10.00
CA GLU A 140 17.46 -8.15 9.93
C GLU A 140 18.33 -8.90 8.90
N ALA A 141 18.59 -8.30 7.73
CA ALA A 141 19.50 -8.86 6.72
C ALA A 141 20.92 -9.03 7.29
N PHE A 142 21.43 -8.02 8.04
CA PHE A 142 22.73 -8.12 8.68
C PHE A 142 22.79 -9.25 9.73
N VAL A 143 21.76 -9.40 10.54
CA VAL A 143 21.67 -10.51 11.52
C VAL A 143 21.69 -11.86 10.83
N LEU A 144 20.97 -12.02 9.71
CA LEU A 144 20.99 -13.26 8.90
C LEU A 144 22.38 -13.53 8.30
N ASP A 145 23.06 -12.50 7.79
CA ASP A 145 24.44 -12.63 7.28
C ASP A 145 25.42 -13.06 8.37
N VAL A 146 25.27 -12.53 9.60
CA VAL A 146 26.09 -12.92 10.76
C VAL A 146 25.83 -14.37 11.16
N VAL A 147 24.55 -14.80 11.18
CA VAL A 147 24.18 -16.19 11.49
C VAL A 147 24.72 -17.16 10.42
N ALA A 148 24.71 -16.75 9.16
CA ALA A 148 25.27 -17.51 8.04
C ALA A 148 26.82 -17.51 8.01
N GLY A 149 27.47 -16.70 8.86
CA GLY A 149 28.94 -16.57 8.91
C GLY A 149 29.55 -15.77 7.75
N THR A 150 28.73 -15.06 6.97
CA THR A 150 29.18 -14.23 5.83
C THR A 150 29.66 -12.85 6.27
N LYS A 151 29.25 -12.36 7.45
CA LYS A 151 29.70 -11.10 8.04
C LYS A 151 30.13 -11.26 9.49
N ALA A 152 31.12 -10.45 9.89
CA ALA A 152 31.54 -10.38 11.30
C ALA A 152 30.49 -9.64 12.16
N PRO A 153 30.24 -10.05 13.43
CA PRO A 153 29.28 -9.40 14.32
C PRO A 153 29.84 -8.08 14.89
N SER A 154 30.17 -7.12 14.02
CA SER A 154 30.73 -5.82 14.38
C SER A 154 29.80 -4.68 14.01
N VAL A 155 29.44 -3.83 15.00
CA VAL A 155 28.47 -2.75 14.87
C VAL A 155 29.02 -1.45 15.45
N ALA A 156 28.81 -0.34 14.74
CA ALA A 156 29.00 1.00 15.26
C ALA A 156 27.65 1.75 15.33
N VAL A 157 27.35 2.32 16.49
CA VAL A 157 26.15 3.18 16.68
C VAL A 157 26.63 4.61 16.92
N ILE A 158 26.17 5.55 16.10
CA ILE A 158 26.57 6.95 16.17
C ILE A 158 25.44 7.76 16.82
N GLY A 159 25.75 8.37 17.96
CA GLY A 159 24.85 9.21 18.77
C GLY A 159 24.53 8.60 20.15
N GLY A 160 25.00 9.23 21.22
CA GLY A 160 24.89 8.82 22.61
C GLY A 160 23.66 9.39 23.35
N GLY A 161 22.64 9.82 22.61
CA GLY A 161 21.32 10.13 23.17
C GLY A 161 20.56 8.87 23.59
N LEU A 162 19.36 9.02 24.20
CA LEU A 162 18.58 7.89 24.75
C LEU A 162 18.32 6.80 23.69
N GLY A 163 17.89 7.18 22.50
CA GLY A 163 17.61 6.22 21.43
C GLY A 163 18.84 5.46 20.93
N GLY A 164 20.03 6.11 20.86
CA GLY A 164 21.26 5.45 20.45
C GLY A 164 21.80 4.48 21.50
N VAL A 165 21.68 4.84 22.77
CA VAL A 165 22.06 3.97 23.89
C VAL A 165 21.15 2.74 23.95
N GLU A 166 19.83 2.90 23.82
CA GLU A 166 18.87 1.79 23.75
C GLU A 166 19.16 0.88 22.55
N LEU A 167 19.44 1.48 21.39
CA LEU A 167 19.69 0.74 20.16
C LEU A 167 20.99 -0.07 20.24
N ALA A 168 22.08 0.50 20.79
CA ALA A 168 23.33 -0.21 20.99
C ALA A 168 23.16 -1.43 21.93
N MET A 169 22.41 -1.27 23.02
CA MET A 169 22.09 -2.38 23.93
C MET A 169 21.19 -3.44 23.29
N ALA A 170 20.20 -3.03 22.49
CA ALA A 170 19.32 -3.94 21.75
C ALA A 170 20.09 -4.78 20.73
N MET A 171 21.01 -4.15 19.99
CA MET A 171 21.89 -4.83 19.04
C MET A 171 22.84 -5.81 19.72
N ALA A 172 23.42 -5.41 20.87
CA ALA A 172 24.26 -6.29 21.68
C ALA A 172 23.51 -7.53 22.17
N HIS A 173 22.28 -7.33 22.64
CA HIS A 173 21.41 -8.43 23.09
C HIS A 173 21.08 -9.39 21.95
N ARG A 174 20.68 -8.88 20.77
CA ARG A 174 20.31 -9.68 19.59
C ARG A 174 21.47 -10.52 19.09
N LEU A 175 22.65 -9.92 18.91
CA LEU A 175 23.85 -10.62 18.46
C LEU A 175 24.35 -11.62 19.53
N GLY A 176 24.23 -11.26 20.84
CA GLY A 176 24.58 -12.17 21.93
C GLY A 176 23.73 -13.44 21.99
N GLY A 177 22.52 -13.41 21.45
CA GLY A 177 21.65 -14.57 21.27
C GLY A 177 21.84 -15.30 19.94
N ALA A 178 22.31 -14.60 18.91
CA ALA A 178 22.45 -15.13 17.55
C ALA A 178 23.84 -15.75 17.29
N CYS A 179 24.91 -15.24 17.95
CA CYS A 179 26.30 -15.69 17.72
C CYS A 179 26.70 -16.71 18.78
N PRO A 180 27.25 -17.88 18.39
CA PRO A 180 27.80 -18.86 19.33
C PRO A 180 29.00 -18.32 20.12
N ASP A 181 29.89 -17.59 19.45
CA ASP A 181 31.06 -16.94 20.09
C ASP A 181 30.74 -15.48 20.48
N ARG A 182 30.46 -15.26 21.73
CA ARG A 182 30.20 -13.92 22.28
C ARG A 182 31.42 -13.01 22.29
N HIS A 183 32.64 -13.55 22.28
CA HIS A 183 33.87 -12.76 22.22
C HIS A 183 34.13 -12.14 20.84
N ALA A 184 33.55 -12.72 19.79
CA ALA A 184 33.61 -12.15 18.46
C ALA A 184 32.76 -10.88 18.28
N ILE A 185 31.77 -10.65 19.18
CA ILE A 185 30.83 -9.53 19.07
C ILE A 185 31.53 -8.23 19.47
N LYS A 186 31.52 -7.26 18.56
CA LYS A 186 32.12 -5.92 18.77
C LYS A 186 31.06 -4.85 18.53
N ILE A 187 30.60 -4.21 19.60
CA ILE A 187 29.66 -3.09 19.48
C ILE A 187 30.30 -1.84 20.07
N THR A 188 30.31 -0.77 19.28
CA THR A 188 30.87 0.51 19.70
C THR A 188 29.83 1.60 19.59
N LEU A 189 29.54 2.30 20.68
CA LEU A 189 28.73 3.51 20.72
C LEU A 189 29.62 4.73 20.66
N VAL A 190 29.42 5.56 19.63
CA VAL A 190 30.24 6.78 19.38
C VAL A 190 29.41 8.01 19.67
N GLU A 191 29.90 8.90 20.54
CA GLU A 191 29.26 10.16 20.88
C GLU A 191 30.25 11.34 20.77
N ALA A 192 29.81 12.40 20.11
CA ALA A 192 30.61 13.60 19.90
C ALA A 192 30.79 14.42 21.21
N GLN A 193 29.81 14.39 22.10
CA GLN A 193 29.88 15.08 23.36
C GLN A 193 30.73 14.30 24.39
N GLN A 194 31.21 15.01 25.42
CA GLN A 194 32.03 14.41 26.49
C GLN A 194 31.25 13.39 27.35
N ASP A 195 29.92 13.53 27.41
CA ASP A 195 29.05 12.67 28.20
C ASP A 195 27.91 12.05 27.38
N LEU A 196 27.59 10.78 27.66
CA LEU A 196 26.35 10.15 27.21
C LEU A 196 25.14 10.76 27.94
N LEU A 197 24.02 10.90 27.24
CA LEU A 197 22.76 11.31 27.85
C LEU A 197 22.88 12.65 28.61
N ALA A 198 23.62 13.62 28.08
CA ALA A 198 24.00 14.86 28.79
C ALA A 198 22.81 15.63 29.38
N THR A 199 21.62 15.52 28.77
CA THR A 199 20.37 16.19 29.20
C THR A 199 19.49 15.34 30.14
N SER A 200 19.91 14.10 30.47
CA SER A 200 19.14 13.17 31.30
C SER A 200 19.52 13.24 32.79
N ALA A 201 18.62 12.81 33.67
CA ALA A 201 18.87 12.73 35.09
C ALA A 201 20.09 11.84 35.42
N PRO A 202 20.90 12.16 36.44
CA PRO A 202 22.10 11.39 36.77
C PRO A 202 21.84 9.92 37.05
N ALA A 203 20.73 9.60 37.71
CA ALA A 203 20.34 8.22 38.02
C ALA A 203 20.02 7.42 36.74
N LEU A 204 19.32 8.01 35.74
CA LEU A 204 19.09 7.38 34.45
C LEU A 204 20.42 7.15 33.71
N ARG A 205 21.30 8.16 33.66
CA ARG A 205 22.63 8.02 33.05
C ARG A 205 23.43 6.86 33.65
N LYS A 206 23.42 6.74 34.99
CA LYS A 206 24.11 5.64 35.69
C LYS A 206 23.56 4.28 35.28
N ALA A 207 22.22 4.11 35.29
CA ALA A 207 21.57 2.85 34.90
C ALA A 207 21.86 2.45 33.45
N MET A 208 21.81 3.40 32.50
CA MET A 208 22.09 3.16 31.10
C MET A 208 23.57 2.80 30.83
N ARG A 209 24.52 3.47 31.53
CA ARG A 209 25.94 3.14 31.46
C ARG A 209 26.25 1.74 32.02
N SER A 210 25.61 1.35 33.15
CA SER A 210 25.71 0.00 33.70
C SER A 210 25.21 -1.05 32.69
N GLY A 211 24.03 -0.82 32.04
CA GLY A 211 23.50 -1.72 31.02
C GLY A 211 24.41 -1.88 29.80
N LEU A 212 25.04 -0.79 29.32
CA LEU A 212 26.03 -0.86 28.24
C LEU A 212 27.25 -1.71 28.64
N ALA A 213 27.76 -1.52 29.88
CA ALA A 213 28.90 -2.27 30.38
C ALA A 213 28.58 -3.76 30.56
N GLU A 214 27.40 -4.09 31.11
CA GLU A 214 26.90 -5.48 31.27
C GLU A 214 26.83 -6.23 29.94
N LEU A 215 26.49 -5.51 28.82
CA LEU A 215 26.39 -6.07 27.47
C LEU A 215 27.70 -5.98 26.66
N GLY A 216 28.79 -5.50 27.27
CA GLY A 216 30.11 -5.41 26.63
C GLY A 216 30.19 -4.35 25.53
N VAL A 217 29.32 -3.33 25.54
CA VAL A 217 29.33 -2.25 24.56
C VAL A 217 30.46 -1.28 24.85
N LYS A 218 31.40 -1.11 23.93
CA LYS A 218 32.47 -0.10 24.00
C LYS A 218 31.85 1.29 23.78
N VAL A 219 32.17 2.23 24.66
CA VAL A 219 31.70 3.62 24.59
C VAL A 219 32.87 4.56 24.28
N LEU A 220 32.72 5.36 23.21
CA LEU A 220 33.64 6.43 22.84
C LEU A 220 32.92 7.77 22.94
N THR A 221 33.24 8.56 23.95
CA THR A 221 32.74 9.95 24.13
C THR A 221 33.77 10.96 23.67
N GLY A 222 33.36 12.22 23.40
CA GLY A 222 34.24 13.24 22.84
C GLY A 222 34.75 12.90 21.43
N SER A 223 34.07 11.99 20.74
CA SER A 223 34.53 11.36 19.51
C SER A 223 33.58 11.70 18.35
N ALA A 224 33.73 12.89 17.76
CA ALA A 224 32.94 13.30 16.61
C ALA A 224 33.32 12.48 15.37
N VAL A 225 32.32 12.02 14.62
CA VAL A 225 32.52 11.33 13.34
C VAL A 225 32.77 12.36 12.24
N ALA A 226 33.90 12.22 11.52
CA ALA A 226 34.30 13.07 10.43
C ALA A 226 33.86 12.53 9.07
N ALA A 227 33.99 11.21 8.84
CA ALA A 227 33.62 10.57 7.58
C ALA A 227 33.30 9.07 7.77
N ILE A 228 32.60 8.49 6.78
CA ILE A 228 32.36 7.06 6.67
C ILE A 228 32.75 6.61 5.26
N ALA A 229 33.56 5.57 5.16
CA ALA A 229 33.99 5.00 3.88
C ALA A 229 33.92 3.46 3.93
N GLY A 230 32.84 2.89 3.36
CA GLY A 230 32.57 1.46 3.47
C GLY A 230 32.37 1.05 4.94
N PRO A 231 33.04 0.01 5.43
CA PRO A 231 32.94 -0.43 6.82
C PRO A 231 33.77 0.42 7.80
N ARG A 232 34.46 1.48 7.33
CA ARG A 232 35.35 2.32 8.15
C ARG A 232 34.69 3.64 8.53
N LEU A 233 34.72 3.92 9.82
CA LEU A 233 34.25 5.15 10.44
C LEU A 233 35.48 5.94 10.92
N TYR A 234 35.67 7.14 10.38
CA TYR A 234 36.78 8.04 10.72
C TYR A 234 36.32 9.06 11.75
N LEU A 235 37.05 9.16 12.85
CA LEU A 235 36.82 10.14 13.89
C LEU A 235 37.60 11.44 13.61
N ALA A 236 37.11 12.55 14.18
CA ALA A 236 37.77 13.83 14.07
C ALA A 236 39.17 13.87 14.76
N SER A 237 39.44 12.91 15.65
CA SER A 237 40.77 12.69 16.25
C SER A 237 41.83 12.13 15.28
N GLY A 238 41.39 11.62 14.11
CA GLY A 238 42.24 10.90 13.15
C GLY A 238 42.18 9.38 13.31
N ASP A 239 41.59 8.86 14.37
CA ASP A 239 41.37 7.44 14.59
C ASP A 239 40.34 6.87 13.61
N ALA A 240 40.43 5.56 13.32
CA ALA A 240 39.46 4.84 12.53
C ALA A 240 38.90 3.62 13.29
N LEU A 241 37.62 3.35 13.04
CA LEU A 241 36.89 2.21 13.60
C LEU A 241 36.31 1.40 12.44
N GLU A 242 36.44 0.08 12.46
CA GLU A 242 35.81 -0.81 11.49
C GLU A 242 34.54 -1.44 12.07
N ALA A 243 33.44 -1.42 11.28
CA ALA A 243 32.18 -2.04 11.63
C ALA A 243 31.42 -2.46 10.36
N GLU A 244 30.94 -3.71 10.32
CA GLU A 244 30.14 -4.25 9.23
C GLU A 244 28.75 -3.62 9.13
N PHE A 245 28.22 -3.15 10.27
CA PHE A 245 26.95 -2.44 10.33
C PHE A 245 27.13 -1.11 11.06
N ILE A 246 26.82 0.00 10.39
CA ILE A 246 26.94 1.33 10.98
C ILE A 246 25.52 1.92 11.08
N ALA A 247 25.05 2.16 12.31
CA ALA A 247 23.77 2.80 12.60
C ALA A 247 23.96 4.27 13.01
N THR A 248 23.15 5.19 12.48
CA THR A 248 23.15 6.58 12.93
C THR A 248 21.82 6.98 13.57
N VAL A 249 21.89 7.45 14.81
CA VAL A 249 20.76 7.96 15.60
C VAL A 249 20.96 9.46 15.90
N ALA A 250 22.13 10.00 15.53
CA ALA A 250 22.50 11.38 15.73
C ALA A 250 21.80 12.33 14.72
N GLY A 251 21.60 13.58 15.11
CA GLY A 251 21.15 14.67 14.27
C GLY A 251 19.67 14.58 13.87
N ALA A 252 18.79 15.22 14.66
CA ALA A 252 17.41 15.45 14.26
C ALA A 252 17.37 16.39 13.04
N ARG A 253 16.96 15.86 11.87
CA ARG A 253 16.89 16.64 10.62
C ARG A 253 15.44 16.85 10.22
N PRO A 254 15.00 18.11 10.06
CA PRO A 254 13.74 18.42 9.42
C PRO A 254 13.80 18.04 7.94
N ALA A 255 12.63 17.81 7.32
CA ALA A 255 12.54 17.59 5.89
C ALA A 255 12.98 18.84 5.12
N ALA A 256 13.88 18.68 4.15
CA ALA A 256 14.51 19.81 3.45
C ALA A 256 13.49 20.70 2.70
N TRP A 257 12.43 20.08 2.15
CA TRP A 257 11.40 20.80 1.39
C TRP A 257 10.61 21.82 2.24
N LEU A 258 10.58 21.66 3.59
CA LEU A 258 9.95 22.64 4.49
C LEU A 258 10.58 24.03 4.35
N GLY A 259 11.88 24.11 4.08
CA GLY A 259 12.60 25.37 3.85
C GLY A 259 12.15 26.16 2.61
N GLN A 260 11.41 25.51 1.72
CA GLN A 260 10.95 26.15 0.46
C GLN A 260 9.46 26.55 0.51
N THR A 261 8.77 26.31 1.63
CA THR A 261 7.32 26.54 1.76
C THR A 261 6.93 27.97 2.10
N GLY A 262 7.86 28.81 2.56
CA GLY A 262 7.55 30.14 3.09
C GLY A 262 6.96 30.14 4.50
N LEU A 263 6.85 28.98 5.16
CA LEU A 263 6.43 28.89 6.55
C LEU A 263 7.51 29.44 7.49
N ASP A 264 7.09 30.00 8.63
CA ASP A 264 8.02 30.37 9.70
C ASP A 264 8.62 29.11 10.35
N LEU A 265 9.95 29.02 10.32
CA LEU A 265 10.70 27.85 10.78
C LEU A 265 11.70 28.22 11.88
N HIS A 266 11.74 27.39 12.92
CA HIS A 266 12.80 27.42 13.92
C HIS A 266 13.77 26.24 13.68
N ARG A 267 15.00 26.49 13.24
CA ARG A 267 16.00 25.47 12.89
C ARG A 267 15.46 24.42 11.92
N GLY A 268 14.61 24.85 10.96
CA GLY A 268 13.99 24.01 9.95
C GLY A 268 12.70 23.29 10.39
N PHE A 269 12.24 23.45 11.62
CA PHE A 269 10.97 22.92 12.14
C PHE A 269 9.90 24.00 12.10
N ILE A 270 8.65 23.63 11.77
CA ILE A 270 7.53 24.56 11.62
C ILE A 270 7.19 25.21 12.97
N SER A 271 7.27 26.52 13.05
CA SER A 271 6.88 27.31 14.22
C SER A 271 5.36 27.30 14.39
N VAL A 272 4.86 26.84 15.53
CA VAL A 272 3.43 26.75 15.83
C VAL A 272 3.07 27.46 17.14
N ASP A 273 1.83 27.93 17.20
CA ASP A 273 1.23 28.48 18.40
C ASP A 273 0.73 27.37 19.37
N GLN A 274 0.07 27.76 20.43
CA GLN A 274 -0.49 26.80 21.40
C GLN A 274 -1.63 25.95 20.83
N THR A 275 -2.25 26.38 19.74
CA THR A 275 -3.32 25.61 19.06
C THR A 275 -2.78 24.64 18.03
N LEU A 276 -1.46 24.49 17.90
CA LEU A 276 -0.74 23.67 16.93
C LEU A 276 -0.84 24.22 15.49
N ARG A 277 -1.29 25.49 15.32
CA ARG A 277 -1.40 26.18 14.06
C ARG A 277 -0.09 26.93 13.77
N SER A 278 0.33 26.97 12.50
CA SER A 278 1.48 27.72 12.05
C SER A 278 1.36 29.22 12.42
N LEU A 279 2.48 29.83 12.82
CA LEU A 279 2.53 31.25 13.14
C LEU A 279 2.39 32.15 11.90
N SER A 280 2.78 31.63 10.74
CA SER A 280 2.80 32.39 9.47
C SER A 280 1.63 32.07 8.53
N HIS A 281 0.85 30.98 8.75
CA HIS A 281 -0.22 30.62 7.83
C HIS A 281 -1.41 29.92 8.54
N GLU A 282 -2.60 30.50 8.40
CA GLU A 282 -3.79 30.08 9.15
C GLU A 282 -4.35 28.70 8.74
N THR A 283 -4.08 28.25 7.52
CA THR A 283 -4.57 26.97 7.01
C THR A 283 -3.59 25.82 7.27
N VAL A 284 -2.46 26.06 7.95
CA VAL A 284 -1.43 25.07 8.21
C VAL A 284 -1.35 24.74 9.69
N PHE A 285 -1.42 23.44 10.00
CA PHE A 285 -1.14 22.87 11.33
C PHE A 285 0.11 22.00 11.25
N ALA A 286 0.86 21.89 12.35
CA ALA A 286 1.97 20.97 12.45
C ALA A 286 2.07 20.38 13.86
N VAL A 287 2.45 19.11 13.95
CA VAL A 287 2.49 18.34 15.19
C VAL A 287 3.69 17.39 15.25
N GLY A 288 3.89 16.75 16.38
CA GLY A 288 4.96 15.80 16.59
C GLY A 288 6.35 16.44 16.46
N ASP A 289 7.28 15.62 15.96
CA ASP A 289 8.68 16.05 15.82
C ASP A 289 8.87 17.13 14.72
N THR A 290 7.92 17.29 13.80
CA THR A 290 7.95 18.31 12.74
C THR A 290 7.70 19.72 13.26
N ALA A 291 6.96 19.86 14.36
CA ALA A 291 6.56 21.14 14.93
C ALA A 291 7.55 21.67 15.99
N HIS A 292 7.69 23.01 16.05
CA HIS A 292 8.34 23.74 17.15
C HIS A 292 7.34 24.68 17.82
N MET A 293 6.95 24.35 19.06
CA MET A 293 6.09 25.23 19.85
C MET A 293 6.92 26.36 20.46
N GLN A 294 6.77 27.56 19.94
CA GLN A 294 7.57 28.72 20.35
C GLN A 294 7.37 29.07 21.84
N ALA A 295 6.13 29.08 22.32
CA ALA A 295 5.80 29.43 23.70
C ALA A 295 6.22 28.37 24.73
N ASN A 296 6.36 27.10 24.31
CA ASN A 296 6.69 25.96 25.18
C ASN A 296 7.56 24.94 24.43
N PRO A 297 8.86 25.26 24.19
CA PRO A 297 9.76 24.34 23.50
C PRO A 297 9.85 22.98 24.20
N ARG A 298 9.79 21.87 23.43
CA ARG A 298 9.81 20.50 23.94
C ARG A 298 10.84 19.63 23.21
N PRO A 299 11.37 18.59 23.87
CA PRO A 299 12.17 17.58 23.19
C PRO A 299 11.35 16.88 22.10
N LYS A 300 12.01 16.41 21.05
CA LYS A 300 11.40 15.60 19.99
C LYS A 300 11.17 14.18 20.51
N ALA A 301 9.96 13.91 21.01
CA ALA A 301 9.59 12.64 21.62
C ALA A 301 8.13 12.26 21.31
N GLY A 302 7.90 10.98 20.94
CA GLY A 302 6.61 10.47 20.51
C GLY A 302 5.44 10.70 21.49
N VAL A 303 5.71 10.78 22.80
CA VAL A 303 4.69 11.06 23.81
C VAL A 303 3.97 12.40 23.59
N PHE A 304 4.66 13.42 23.06
CA PHE A 304 4.05 14.71 22.75
C PHE A 304 3.17 14.60 21.52
N ALA A 305 3.61 13.90 20.46
CA ALA A 305 2.80 13.64 19.26
C ALA A 305 1.49 12.93 19.62
N VAL A 306 1.55 11.86 20.43
CA VAL A 306 0.38 11.13 20.91
C VAL A 306 -0.61 12.04 21.64
N ARG A 307 -0.11 12.90 22.53
CA ARG A 307 -0.96 13.83 23.30
C ARG A 307 -1.49 15.01 22.49
N GLN A 308 -0.82 15.39 21.41
CA GLN A 308 -1.28 16.40 20.48
C GLN A 308 -2.45 15.91 19.63
N GLY A 309 -2.53 14.60 19.31
CA GLY A 309 -3.53 14.01 18.43
C GLY A 309 -4.98 14.42 18.74
N PRO A 310 -5.50 14.26 19.98
CA PRO A 310 -6.88 14.67 20.31
C PRO A 310 -7.13 16.18 20.21
N ILE A 311 -6.14 17.00 20.53
CA ILE A 311 -6.23 18.46 20.41
C ILE A 311 -6.22 18.86 18.94
N LEU A 312 -5.34 18.26 18.13
CA LEU A 312 -5.28 18.47 16.69
C LEU A 312 -6.62 18.09 16.04
N TYR A 313 -7.16 16.90 16.35
CA TYR A 313 -8.48 16.47 15.85
C TYR A 313 -9.56 17.53 16.12
N HIS A 314 -9.66 18.03 17.37
CA HIS A 314 -10.61 19.09 17.71
C HIS A 314 -10.35 20.36 16.88
N ASN A 315 -9.10 20.78 16.77
CA ASN A 315 -8.72 22.03 16.12
C ASN A 315 -8.93 22.00 14.60
N LEU A 316 -8.63 20.88 13.95
CA LEU A 316 -8.93 20.69 12.53
C LEU A 316 -10.44 20.78 12.25
N ARG A 317 -11.25 20.13 13.06
CA ARG A 317 -12.73 20.22 12.94
C ARG A 317 -13.22 21.64 13.19
N ALA A 318 -12.73 22.31 14.24
CA ALA A 318 -13.08 23.68 14.57
C ALA A 318 -12.70 24.65 13.43
N ALA A 319 -11.50 24.53 12.87
CA ALA A 319 -11.05 25.37 11.75
C ALA A 319 -11.93 25.18 10.50
N LEU A 320 -12.38 23.94 10.21
CA LEU A 320 -13.22 23.65 9.06
C LEU A 320 -14.70 24.05 9.24
N SER A 321 -15.17 24.19 10.49
CA SER A 321 -16.56 24.50 10.80
C SER A 321 -16.78 25.90 11.41
N GLY A 322 -15.72 26.74 11.49
CA GLY A 322 -15.80 28.09 12.10
C GLY A 322 -15.85 28.04 13.63
N GLY A 323 -15.44 26.95 14.27
CA GLY A 323 -15.41 26.78 15.71
C GLY A 323 -14.17 27.37 16.38
N ARG A 324 -14.15 27.36 17.71
CA ARG A 324 -13.02 27.86 18.52
C ARG A 324 -11.92 26.81 18.69
N LEU A 325 -10.66 27.20 18.43
CA LEU A 325 -9.50 26.36 18.65
C LEU A 325 -9.18 26.18 20.14
N LYS A 326 -8.68 25.00 20.52
CA LYS A 326 -8.23 24.66 21.87
C LYS A 326 -6.71 24.69 21.97
N PRO A 327 -6.15 25.26 23.08
CA PRO A 327 -4.70 25.20 23.28
C PRO A 327 -4.26 23.82 23.75
N PHE A 328 -3.15 23.34 23.19
CA PHE A 328 -2.40 22.22 23.72
C PHE A 328 -1.51 22.70 24.89
N ARG A 329 -1.69 22.10 26.04
CA ARG A 329 -0.89 22.37 27.24
C ARG A 329 0.02 21.16 27.51
N PRO A 330 1.30 21.20 27.10
CA PRO A 330 2.21 20.11 27.33
C PRO A 330 2.50 19.93 28.81
N GLN A 331 2.64 18.67 29.24
CA GLN A 331 3.06 18.36 30.60
C GLN A 331 4.51 18.81 30.87
N SER A 332 4.79 19.16 32.12
CA SER A 332 6.14 19.60 32.55
C SER A 332 7.14 18.45 32.53
N ASP A 333 6.70 17.23 32.90
CA ASP A 333 7.52 16.01 32.92
C ASP A 333 6.68 14.79 32.51
N TYR A 334 7.33 13.71 32.08
CA TYR A 334 6.68 12.47 31.66
C TYR A 334 7.50 11.26 32.08
N LEU A 335 6.82 10.12 32.25
CA LEU A 335 7.47 8.84 32.52
C LEU A 335 8.31 8.44 31.29
N LYS A 336 9.62 8.36 31.45
CA LYS A 336 10.56 7.82 30.48
C LYS A 336 10.82 6.36 30.84
N LEU A 337 10.48 5.46 29.91
CA LEU A 337 10.73 4.03 30.02
C LEU A 337 11.73 3.66 28.92
N ALA A 338 12.96 3.34 29.32
CA ALA A 338 14.04 2.99 28.40
C ALA A 338 14.44 1.52 28.56
N SER A 339 14.62 0.82 27.43
CA SER A 339 15.06 -0.58 27.38
C SER A 339 16.54 -0.71 27.70
N LEU A 340 16.91 -1.78 28.40
CA LEU A 340 18.32 -2.16 28.72
C LEU A 340 18.80 -3.34 27.83
N GLY A 341 18.27 -3.48 26.61
CA GLY A 341 18.65 -4.50 25.63
C GLY A 341 17.86 -5.81 25.76
N GLY A 342 17.90 -6.46 26.93
CA GLY A 342 17.07 -7.62 27.24
C GLY A 342 15.68 -7.22 27.78
N GLN A 343 14.97 -8.17 28.40
CA GLN A 343 13.67 -7.92 29.03
C GLN A 343 13.79 -7.21 30.38
N LYS A 344 14.58 -6.11 30.40
CA LYS A 344 14.74 -5.19 31.51
C LYS A 344 14.57 -3.76 31.00
N ALA A 345 14.05 -2.87 31.83
CA ALA A 345 13.93 -1.45 31.54
C ALA A 345 14.23 -0.59 32.73
N VAL A 346 14.55 0.67 32.49
CA VAL A 346 14.66 1.71 33.48
C VAL A 346 13.53 2.72 33.32
N ALA A 347 12.86 3.06 34.40
CA ALA A 347 11.87 4.13 34.48
C ALA A 347 12.50 5.37 35.09
N GLU A 348 12.24 6.55 34.51
CA GLU A 348 12.63 7.84 35.08
C GLU A 348 11.43 8.79 35.08
N LYS A 349 11.20 9.41 36.24
CA LYS A 349 10.24 10.50 36.41
C LYS A 349 10.64 11.38 37.59
N TRP A 350 10.55 12.69 37.43
CA TRP A 350 10.92 13.68 38.45
C TRP A 350 12.35 13.50 38.98
N GLY A 351 13.29 13.06 38.17
CA GLY A 351 14.68 12.82 38.55
C GLY A 351 14.93 11.51 39.30
N LEU A 352 13.90 10.75 39.65
CA LEU A 352 14.01 9.43 40.26
C LEU A 352 14.06 8.35 39.20
N SER A 353 14.92 7.34 39.41
CA SER A 353 15.04 6.21 38.48
C SER A 353 15.02 4.88 39.21
N VAL A 354 14.29 3.93 38.65
CA VAL A 354 14.23 2.53 39.12
C VAL A 354 14.39 1.64 37.86
N SER A 355 15.07 0.49 38.02
CA SER A 355 15.27 -0.47 36.92
C SER A 355 14.84 -1.88 37.32
N GLY A 356 14.40 -2.68 36.32
CA GLY A 356 14.04 -4.07 36.56
C GLY A 356 13.18 -4.68 35.43
N ALA A 357 12.97 -6.00 35.53
CA ALA A 357 12.15 -6.76 34.56
C ALA A 357 10.65 -6.36 34.60
N GLY A 358 10.12 -6.02 35.79
CA GLY A 358 8.74 -5.55 35.94
C GLY A 358 8.47 -4.26 35.17
N LEU A 359 9.47 -3.38 35.03
CA LEU A 359 9.35 -2.14 34.26
C LEU A 359 9.36 -2.41 32.75
N TRP A 360 10.06 -3.44 32.29
CA TRP A 360 9.97 -3.86 30.89
C TRP A 360 8.56 -4.37 30.56
N ARG A 361 7.97 -5.19 31.43
CA ARG A 361 6.57 -5.64 31.26
C ARG A 361 5.59 -4.47 31.25
N LEU A 362 5.80 -3.46 32.12
CA LEU A 362 4.98 -2.24 32.11
C LEU A 362 5.14 -1.47 30.80
N LYS A 363 6.39 -1.31 30.31
CA LYS A 363 6.66 -0.68 29.01
C LYS A 363 5.94 -1.42 27.90
N ASP A 364 6.11 -2.74 27.83
CA ASP A 364 5.45 -3.59 26.85
C ASP A 364 3.92 -3.44 26.88
N GLN A 365 3.31 -3.47 28.05
CA GLN A 365 1.86 -3.25 28.18
C GLN A 365 1.40 -1.88 27.67
N ILE A 366 2.17 -0.82 27.92
CA ILE A 366 1.85 0.53 27.43
C ILE A 366 1.92 0.56 25.90
N ASP A 367 2.99 0.01 25.33
CA ASP A 367 3.23 -0.03 23.91
C ASP A 367 2.16 -0.88 23.20
N GLN A 368 1.87 -2.09 23.71
CA GLN A 368 0.82 -2.98 23.18
C GLN A 368 -0.57 -2.33 23.25
N ARG A 369 -0.90 -1.62 24.33
CA ARG A 369 -2.17 -0.89 24.45
C ARG A 369 -2.28 0.22 23.41
N PHE A 370 -1.18 0.94 23.16
CA PHE A 370 -1.16 1.97 22.12
C PHE A 370 -1.40 1.36 20.73
N MET A 371 -0.70 0.27 20.41
CA MET A 371 -0.89 -0.43 19.14
C MET A 371 -2.29 -1.02 19.02
N ALA A 372 -2.81 -1.67 20.07
CA ALA A 372 -4.18 -2.19 20.10
C ALA A 372 -5.23 -1.08 19.93
N MET A 373 -4.99 0.10 20.50
CA MET A 373 -5.88 1.25 20.29
C MET A 373 -6.02 1.60 18.81
N LEU A 374 -4.97 1.47 18.00
CA LEU A 374 -4.96 1.83 16.57
C LEU A 374 -5.35 0.66 15.64
N SER A 375 -5.22 -0.59 16.09
CA SER A 375 -5.54 -1.79 15.31
C SER A 375 -6.91 -2.38 15.63
N ALA A 376 -7.37 -2.34 16.89
CA ALA A 376 -8.71 -2.77 17.30
C ALA A 376 -9.73 -1.65 17.03
N LEU A 377 -10.06 -1.49 15.74
CA LEU A 377 -11.03 -0.48 15.32
C LEU A 377 -12.45 -0.99 15.60
N PRO A 378 -13.34 -0.17 16.21
CA PRO A 378 -14.71 -0.59 16.49
C PRO A 378 -15.47 -0.80 15.17
N ALA A 379 -16.31 -1.83 15.13
CA ALA A 379 -17.27 -1.95 14.06
C ALA A 379 -18.23 -0.75 14.14
N MET A 380 -18.27 0.07 13.09
CA MET A 380 -19.27 1.14 13.00
C MET A 380 -20.63 0.50 12.78
N ALA A 381 -21.66 1.04 13.42
CA ALA A 381 -23.01 0.57 13.19
C ALA A 381 -23.34 0.61 11.70
N ALA A 382 -23.81 -0.52 11.17
CA ALA A 382 -24.33 -0.56 9.81
C ALA A 382 -25.40 0.52 9.66
N PRO A 383 -25.58 1.14 8.48
CA PRO A 383 -26.73 2.01 8.22
C PRO A 383 -27.98 1.27 8.68
N GLU A 384 -28.87 1.96 9.42
CA GLU A 384 -30.12 1.36 9.87
C GLU A 384 -30.81 0.69 8.68
N MET A 385 -31.06 -0.61 8.84
CA MET A 385 -31.83 -1.38 7.87
C MET A 385 -33.20 -0.76 7.68
N THR A 386 -33.77 -0.91 6.51
CA THR A 386 -35.07 -0.36 6.16
C THR A 386 -36.14 -0.82 7.18
N HIS A 387 -36.76 0.11 7.89
CA HIS A 387 -37.82 -0.17 8.87
C HIS A 387 -39.17 -0.26 8.18
N GLY A 388 -40.04 -1.14 8.71
CA GLY A 388 -41.40 -1.31 8.24
C GLY A 388 -41.59 -2.46 7.24
N LEU A 389 -42.71 -2.40 6.48
CA LEU A 389 -43.01 -3.39 5.43
C LEU A 389 -42.09 -3.19 4.23
N VAL A 390 -41.39 -4.26 3.83
CA VAL A 390 -40.50 -4.30 2.65
C VAL A 390 -40.89 -5.49 1.76
N ALA A 391 -40.48 -5.45 0.48
CA ALA A 391 -40.70 -6.58 -0.40
C ALA A 391 -39.94 -7.84 0.11
N LEU A 392 -40.41 -9.00 -0.34
CA LEU A 392 -39.74 -10.26 0.00
C LEU A 392 -38.25 -10.19 -0.32
N GLU A 393 -37.45 -10.84 0.49
CA GLU A 393 -35.99 -10.97 0.36
C GLU A 393 -35.17 -9.69 0.61
N VAL A 394 -35.76 -8.47 0.65
CA VAL A 394 -35.01 -7.22 0.87
C VAL A 394 -34.15 -7.29 2.13
N ARG A 395 -34.68 -7.78 3.25
CA ARG A 395 -33.91 -7.88 4.51
C ARG A 395 -32.75 -8.87 4.42
N ALA A 396 -32.93 -9.97 3.68
CA ALA A 396 -31.87 -10.95 3.46
C ALA A 396 -30.75 -10.36 2.59
N LEU A 397 -31.12 -9.61 1.55
CA LEU A 397 -30.17 -8.93 0.68
C LEU A 397 -29.45 -7.76 1.38
N GLU A 398 -30.14 -7.00 2.24
CA GLU A 398 -29.53 -5.93 3.05
C GLU A 398 -28.58 -6.48 4.13
N ALA A 399 -28.84 -7.69 4.63
CA ALA A 399 -27.96 -8.39 5.56
C ALA A 399 -26.74 -9.04 4.87
N ALA A 400 -26.79 -9.20 3.53
CA ALA A 400 -25.67 -9.71 2.77
C ALA A 400 -24.49 -8.71 2.75
N GLN A 401 -23.32 -9.20 2.38
CA GLN A 401 -22.14 -8.35 2.26
C GLN A 401 -22.36 -7.20 1.27
N PRO A 402 -21.85 -5.98 1.55
CA PRO A 402 -21.94 -4.88 0.61
C PRO A 402 -21.26 -5.25 -0.72
N LEU A 403 -21.84 -4.82 -1.85
CA LEU A 403 -21.28 -5.05 -3.17
C LEU A 403 -19.85 -4.53 -3.25
N CYS A 404 -18.94 -5.36 -3.71
CA CYS A 404 -17.57 -4.97 -4.01
C CYS A 404 -17.55 -3.87 -5.09
N GLY A 405 -16.52 -3.03 -5.08
CA GLY A 405 -16.17 -2.20 -6.23
C GLY A 405 -15.40 -3.02 -7.29
N GLY A 406 -15.03 -2.39 -8.39
CA GLY A 406 -14.28 -3.06 -9.47
C GLY A 406 -15.05 -4.22 -10.11
N CYS A 407 -14.36 -5.26 -10.55
CA CYS A 407 -14.96 -6.42 -11.22
C CYS A 407 -15.92 -7.23 -10.33
N GLY A 408 -15.82 -7.15 -9.02
CA GLY A 408 -16.75 -7.80 -8.10
C GLY A 408 -18.17 -7.22 -8.11
N SER A 409 -18.43 -6.10 -8.81
CA SER A 409 -19.76 -5.50 -8.97
C SER A 409 -20.43 -5.81 -10.32
N LYS A 410 -19.83 -6.67 -11.15
CA LYS A 410 -20.43 -7.08 -12.45
C LYS A 410 -21.73 -7.86 -12.22
N VAL A 411 -22.64 -7.78 -13.18
CA VAL A 411 -23.82 -8.64 -13.22
C VAL A 411 -23.35 -10.06 -13.49
N GLY A 412 -23.96 -11.05 -12.84
CA GLY A 412 -23.57 -12.44 -12.97
C GLY A 412 -23.68 -12.96 -14.40
N PRO A 413 -22.82 -13.94 -14.77
CA PRO A 413 -22.71 -14.43 -16.14
C PRO A 413 -24.01 -15.03 -16.68
N GLU A 414 -24.81 -15.70 -15.87
CA GLU A 414 -26.08 -16.31 -16.29
C GLU A 414 -27.12 -15.26 -16.69
N ALA A 415 -27.27 -14.16 -15.88
CA ALA A 415 -28.19 -13.08 -16.16
C ALA A 415 -27.80 -12.33 -17.45
N LEU A 416 -26.50 -12.08 -17.65
CA LEU A 416 -25.98 -11.44 -18.85
C LEU A 416 -26.17 -12.34 -20.07
N ALA A 417 -25.82 -13.62 -20.00
CA ALA A 417 -25.99 -14.59 -21.08
C ALA A 417 -27.46 -14.70 -21.50
N SER A 418 -28.39 -14.78 -20.54
CA SER A 418 -29.83 -14.80 -20.80
C SER A 418 -30.29 -13.54 -21.52
N ALA A 419 -29.87 -12.35 -21.09
CA ALA A 419 -30.25 -11.09 -21.73
C ALA A 419 -29.69 -10.93 -23.16
N LEU A 420 -28.54 -11.53 -23.43
CA LEU A 420 -27.88 -11.47 -24.73
C LEU A 420 -28.35 -12.57 -25.72
N ALA A 421 -28.98 -13.64 -25.23
CA ALA A 421 -29.35 -14.82 -26.01
C ALA A 421 -30.34 -14.45 -27.19
N ASP A 422 -31.28 -13.56 -26.92
CA ASP A 422 -32.32 -13.16 -27.84
C ASP A 422 -31.90 -12.03 -28.81
N LEU A 423 -30.67 -11.52 -28.66
CA LEU A 423 -30.19 -10.48 -29.57
C LEU A 423 -29.90 -11.03 -30.98
N ALA A 424 -30.49 -10.37 -31.99
CA ALA A 424 -30.21 -10.69 -33.37
C ALA A 424 -28.71 -10.54 -33.72
N PRO A 425 -28.18 -11.31 -34.66
CA PRO A 425 -26.80 -11.15 -35.13
C PRO A 425 -26.59 -9.76 -35.74
N PRO A 426 -25.32 -9.29 -35.82
CA PRO A 426 -25.00 -8.01 -36.45
C PRO A 426 -25.54 -7.95 -37.88
N ARG A 427 -26.15 -6.82 -38.23
CA ARG A 427 -26.71 -6.60 -39.59
C ARG A 427 -25.69 -6.04 -40.59
N ARG A 428 -24.63 -5.41 -40.06
CA ARG A 428 -23.59 -4.77 -40.85
C ARG A 428 -22.50 -5.78 -41.19
N SER A 429 -22.06 -5.79 -42.44
CA SER A 429 -20.99 -6.67 -42.93
C SER A 429 -19.61 -6.28 -42.42
N ASP A 430 -19.44 -5.04 -41.92
CA ASP A 430 -18.19 -4.54 -41.33
C ASP A 430 -18.08 -4.82 -39.82
N VAL A 431 -19.10 -5.36 -39.16
CA VAL A 431 -19.04 -5.94 -37.82
C VAL A 431 -18.65 -7.41 -37.95
N LEU A 432 -17.37 -7.72 -37.75
CA LEU A 432 -16.80 -9.05 -37.99
C LEU A 432 -17.06 -10.01 -36.85
N THR A 433 -16.86 -9.55 -35.62
CA THR A 433 -17.27 -10.22 -34.38
C THR A 433 -17.93 -9.20 -33.44
N GLY A 434 -19.01 -9.58 -32.81
CA GLY A 434 -19.76 -8.72 -31.90
C GLY A 434 -19.52 -9.12 -30.44
N ARG A 435 -20.47 -9.88 -29.88
CA ARG A 435 -20.46 -10.33 -28.48
C ARG A 435 -19.78 -11.70 -28.33
N GLY A 436 -19.19 -11.95 -27.15
CA GLY A 436 -18.67 -13.27 -26.76
C GLY A 436 -17.15 -13.41 -26.75
N ASP A 437 -16.43 -12.34 -27.13
CA ASP A 437 -14.99 -12.22 -27.00
C ASP A 437 -14.65 -10.95 -26.19
N ASP A 438 -13.38 -10.70 -25.86
CA ASP A 438 -12.93 -9.57 -25.04
C ASP A 438 -13.29 -8.22 -25.67
N ALA A 439 -13.22 -8.11 -27.00
CA ALA A 439 -13.61 -6.91 -27.73
C ALA A 439 -14.37 -7.23 -29.01
N ALA A 440 -15.24 -6.30 -29.45
CA ALA A 440 -15.83 -6.34 -30.76
C ALA A 440 -14.78 -6.06 -31.83
N VAL A 441 -14.86 -6.74 -33.00
CA VAL A 441 -13.96 -6.56 -34.13
C VAL A 441 -14.72 -5.96 -35.31
N LEU A 442 -14.25 -4.82 -35.79
CA LEU A 442 -14.81 -4.09 -36.92
C LEU A 442 -13.82 -4.07 -38.10
N ALA A 443 -14.31 -4.09 -39.35
CA ALA A 443 -13.47 -3.83 -40.50
C ALA A 443 -12.99 -2.37 -40.48
N TRP A 444 -11.71 -2.14 -40.73
CA TRP A 444 -11.10 -0.82 -40.80
C TRP A 444 -10.35 -0.63 -42.12
N GLY A 445 -10.84 0.30 -42.93
CA GLY A 445 -10.29 0.48 -44.26
C GLY A 445 -10.48 -0.78 -45.13
N THR A 446 -9.51 -1.09 -46.00
CA THR A 446 -9.59 -2.21 -46.93
C THR A 446 -8.98 -3.51 -46.44
N SER A 447 -8.09 -3.46 -45.43
CA SER A 447 -7.30 -4.63 -45.03
C SER A 447 -7.01 -4.75 -43.52
N ASP A 448 -7.34 -3.75 -42.69
CA ASP A 448 -7.10 -3.78 -41.26
C ASP A 448 -8.40 -4.03 -40.46
N ARG A 449 -8.27 -4.19 -39.19
CA ARG A 449 -9.34 -4.39 -38.21
C ARG A 449 -9.16 -3.46 -37.02
N GLN A 450 -10.28 -2.91 -36.57
CA GLN A 450 -10.38 -2.16 -35.34
C GLN A 450 -11.04 -3.04 -34.27
N VAL A 451 -10.47 -3.06 -33.08
CA VAL A 451 -11.07 -3.67 -31.89
C VAL A 451 -11.64 -2.56 -31.01
N PHE A 452 -12.77 -2.84 -30.35
CA PHE A 452 -13.54 -1.86 -29.61
C PHE A 452 -14.12 -2.48 -28.33
N SER A 453 -13.82 -1.88 -27.17
CA SER A 453 -14.34 -2.34 -25.87
C SER A 453 -14.75 -1.17 -24.97
N CYS A 454 -15.50 -1.47 -23.91
CA CYS A 454 -15.96 -0.50 -22.92
C CYS A 454 -16.06 -1.14 -21.54
N ASP A 455 -15.32 -0.60 -20.60
CA ASP A 455 -15.39 -0.98 -19.18
C ASP A 455 -15.60 0.22 -18.26
N HIS A 456 -16.27 -0.05 -17.13
CA HIS A 456 -16.44 0.95 -16.07
C HIS A 456 -16.46 0.30 -14.69
N PHE A 457 -16.08 1.07 -13.67
CA PHE A 457 -16.06 0.65 -12.28
C PHE A 457 -16.73 1.65 -11.36
N ARG A 458 -17.46 1.12 -10.38
CA ARG A 458 -17.78 1.81 -9.14
C ARG A 458 -16.50 1.97 -8.31
N ALA A 459 -16.47 2.97 -7.43
CA ALA A 459 -15.31 3.23 -6.57
C ALA A 459 -14.92 2.00 -5.74
N PHE A 460 -13.72 1.50 -5.98
CA PHE A 460 -13.01 0.52 -5.15
C PHE A 460 -11.81 1.17 -4.44
N SER A 461 -11.43 2.37 -4.82
CA SER A 461 -10.45 3.22 -4.19
C SER A 461 -11.00 4.63 -4.03
N LEU A 462 -10.68 5.30 -2.92
CA LEU A 462 -11.01 6.71 -2.71
C LEU A 462 -9.99 7.65 -3.38
N ASP A 463 -8.89 7.12 -3.93
CA ASP A 463 -7.93 7.88 -4.71
C ASP A 463 -8.32 7.92 -6.20
N PRO A 464 -8.85 9.06 -6.71
CA PRO A 464 -9.36 9.14 -8.07
C PRO A 464 -8.26 9.00 -9.13
N PHE A 465 -7.02 9.39 -8.83
CA PHE A 465 -5.89 9.25 -9.74
C PHE A 465 -5.51 7.76 -9.94
N VAL A 466 -5.34 7.02 -8.85
CA VAL A 466 -5.04 5.57 -8.88
C VAL A 466 -6.21 4.80 -9.49
N MET A 467 -7.45 5.16 -9.12
CA MET A 467 -8.64 4.53 -9.67
C MET A 467 -8.72 4.72 -11.20
N ALA A 468 -8.42 5.93 -11.69
CA ALA A 468 -8.39 6.20 -13.14
C ALA A 468 -7.32 5.37 -13.85
N GLN A 469 -6.11 5.27 -13.29
CA GLN A 469 -5.05 4.46 -13.88
C GLN A 469 -5.41 2.96 -13.95
N ILE A 470 -6.00 2.42 -12.87
CA ILE A 470 -6.43 1.01 -12.86
C ILE A 470 -7.57 0.79 -13.85
N THR A 471 -8.55 1.71 -13.93
CA THR A 471 -9.64 1.64 -14.90
C THR A 471 -9.11 1.67 -16.34
N ALA A 472 -8.09 2.51 -16.62
CA ALA A 472 -7.46 2.55 -17.93
C ALA A 472 -6.73 1.24 -18.26
N ASN A 473 -5.94 0.71 -17.34
CA ASN A 473 -5.24 -0.56 -17.54
C ASN A 473 -6.21 -1.73 -17.77
N HIS A 474 -7.36 -1.72 -17.10
CA HIS A 474 -8.37 -2.75 -17.26
C HIS A 474 -9.03 -2.66 -18.65
N ALA A 475 -9.55 -1.49 -19.04
CA ALA A 475 -10.19 -1.32 -20.35
C ALA A 475 -9.22 -1.56 -21.52
N LEU A 476 -7.94 -1.21 -21.36
CA LEU A 476 -6.90 -1.52 -22.33
C LEU A 476 -6.54 -3.02 -22.35
N GLY A 477 -6.86 -3.76 -21.29
CA GLY A 477 -6.68 -5.21 -21.18
C GLY A 477 -7.30 -5.95 -22.35
N ASP A 478 -8.54 -5.63 -22.70
CA ASP A 478 -9.28 -6.24 -23.82
C ASP A 478 -8.56 -6.03 -25.15
N ILE A 479 -8.04 -4.80 -25.39
CA ILE A 479 -7.30 -4.50 -26.62
C ILE A 479 -6.01 -5.33 -26.69
N TRP A 480 -5.30 -5.43 -25.56
CA TRP A 480 -4.08 -6.21 -25.47
C TRP A 480 -4.34 -7.72 -25.55
N ALA A 481 -5.45 -8.20 -24.98
CA ALA A 481 -5.89 -9.61 -25.08
C ALA A 481 -6.13 -10.02 -26.53
N MET A 482 -6.71 -9.12 -27.33
CA MET A 482 -6.90 -9.32 -28.77
C MET A 482 -5.60 -9.20 -29.60
N GLY A 483 -4.46 -8.83 -28.97
CA GLY A 483 -3.17 -8.59 -29.63
C GLY A 483 -3.08 -7.26 -30.38
N GLY A 484 -4.03 -6.34 -30.14
CA GLY A 484 -4.13 -5.03 -30.77
C GLY A 484 -3.22 -3.97 -30.12
N GLU A 485 -2.98 -2.87 -30.83
CA GLU A 485 -2.35 -1.67 -30.30
C GLU A 485 -3.44 -0.61 -30.01
N PRO A 486 -3.54 -0.10 -28.77
CA PRO A 486 -4.49 0.95 -28.42
C PRO A 486 -4.36 2.19 -29.32
N GLN A 487 -5.50 2.85 -29.63
CA GLN A 487 -5.54 4.00 -30.52
C GLN A 487 -6.11 5.24 -29.82
N ALA A 488 -7.32 5.15 -29.28
CA ALA A 488 -8.03 6.26 -28.67
C ALA A 488 -9.00 5.79 -27.60
N ALA A 489 -9.33 6.70 -26.67
CA ALA A 489 -10.30 6.44 -25.62
C ALA A 489 -11.25 7.62 -25.39
N LEU A 490 -12.49 7.29 -24.98
CA LEU A 490 -13.50 8.21 -24.45
C LEU A 490 -13.71 7.91 -22.96
N ALA A 491 -13.61 8.94 -22.11
CA ALA A 491 -13.83 8.79 -20.67
C ALA A 491 -15.30 8.94 -20.28
N SER A 492 -15.78 8.09 -19.39
CA SER A 492 -17.05 8.25 -18.66
C SER A 492 -16.76 8.51 -17.19
N ILE A 493 -17.15 9.69 -16.69
CA ILE A 493 -16.84 10.14 -15.33
C ILE A 493 -18.13 10.54 -14.63
N ILE A 494 -18.47 9.85 -13.54
CA ILE A 494 -19.58 10.20 -12.65
C ILE A 494 -19.00 10.59 -11.31
N LEU A 495 -19.25 11.84 -10.87
CA LEU A 495 -18.74 12.36 -9.59
C LEU A 495 -19.84 12.38 -8.53
N PRO A 496 -19.52 12.10 -7.25
CA PRO A 496 -20.42 12.38 -6.15
C PRO A 496 -20.64 13.90 -6.01
N PRO A 497 -21.72 14.33 -5.28
CA PRO A 497 -21.99 15.75 -5.07
C PRO A 497 -20.81 16.47 -4.40
N MET A 498 -20.35 17.55 -5.02
CA MET A 498 -19.28 18.39 -4.51
C MET A 498 -19.35 19.81 -5.10
N THR A 499 -18.68 20.78 -4.46
CA THR A 499 -18.62 22.16 -4.98
C THR A 499 -17.87 22.21 -6.31
N LYS A 500 -18.13 23.23 -7.13
CA LYS A 500 -17.49 23.40 -8.46
C LYS A 500 -15.96 23.31 -8.39
N ALA A 501 -15.35 23.94 -7.39
CA ALA A 501 -13.88 23.90 -7.22
C ALA A 501 -13.39 22.46 -6.97
N LYS A 502 -14.12 21.67 -6.15
CA LYS A 502 -13.77 20.25 -5.89
C LYS A 502 -14.03 19.36 -7.09
N GLN A 503 -15.08 19.63 -7.88
CA GLN A 503 -15.30 18.97 -9.16
C GLN A 503 -14.10 19.18 -10.09
N SER A 504 -13.67 20.43 -10.28
CA SER A 504 -12.54 20.75 -11.15
C SER A 504 -11.24 20.05 -10.74
N SER A 505 -10.88 20.10 -9.46
CA SER A 505 -9.66 19.42 -8.97
C SER A 505 -9.74 17.91 -9.11
N THR A 506 -10.90 17.29 -8.81
CA THR A 506 -11.08 15.84 -8.91
C THR A 506 -11.06 15.36 -10.36
N VAL A 507 -11.73 16.09 -11.29
CA VAL A 507 -11.67 15.76 -12.72
C VAL A 507 -10.25 15.89 -13.24
N ALA A 508 -9.50 16.90 -12.83
CA ALA A 508 -8.11 17.07 -13.24
C ALA A 508 -7.23 15.88 -12.81
N GLU A 509 -7.39 15.38 -11.58
CA GLU A 509 -6.68 14.19 -11.12
C GLU A 509 -7.08 12.93 -11.92
N ILE A 510 -8.38 12.74 -12.21
CA ILE A 510 -8.88 11.61 -12.98
C ILE A 510 -8.32 11.64 -14.42
N VAL A 511 -8.43 12.78 -15.08
CA VAL A 511 -7.94 12.95 -16.45
C VAL A 511 -6.44 12.73 -16.53
N ALA A 512 -5.69 13.26 -15.57
CA ALA A 512 -4.24 13.02 -15.51
C ALA A 512 -3.90 11.53 -15.31
N GLY A 513 -4.70 10.79 -14.50
CA GLY A 513 -4.53 9.34 -14.33
C GLY A 513 -4.80 8.57 -15.61
N PHE A 514 -5.88 8.90 -16.32
CA PHE A 514 -6.20 8.31 -17.63
C PHE A 514 -5.12 8.63 -18.67
N GLU A 515 -4.73 9.89 -18.77
CA GLU A 515 -3.73 10.35 -19.75
C GLU A 515 -2.37 9.65 -19.52
N ALA A 516 -1.94 9.49 -18.27
CA ALA A 516 -0.68 8.81 -17.95
C ALA A 516 -0.66 7.37 -18.50
N CYS A 517 -1.75 6.59 -18.31
CA CYS A 517 -1.84 5.23 -18.81
C CYS A 517 -2.00 5.17 -20.32
N LEU A 518 -2.89 5.99 -20.90
CA LEU A 518 -3.15 6.02 -22.34
C LEU A 518 -1.90 6.42 -23.13
N ARG A 519 -1.18 7.46 -22.69
CA ARG A 519 0.07 7.90 -23.29
C ARG A 519 1.15 6.80 -23.22
N ALA A 520 1.27 6.11 -22.08
CA ALA A 520 2.17 4.97 -21.94
C ALA A 520 1.76 3.80 -22.86
N ALA A 521 0.47 3.63 -23.14
CA ALA A 521 -0.06 2.65 -24.09
C ALA A 521 0.09 3.07 -25.55
N GLY A 522 0.39 4.34 -25.86
CA GLY A 522 0.46 4.88 -27.21
C GLY A 522 -0.91 5.29 -27.77
N ALA A 523 -1.87 5.61 -26.88
CA ALA A 523 -3.22 6.04 -27.21
C ALA A 523 -3.52 7.45 -26.69
N ASP A 524 -4.54 8.11 -27.23
CA ASP A 524 -4.97 9.44 -26.85
C ASP A 524 -6.35 9.44 -26.17
N LEU A 525 -6.51 10.28 -25.14
CA LEU A 525 -7.83 10.61 -24.60
C LEU A 525 -8.47 11.67 -25.51
N VAL A 526 -9.49 11.29 -26.29
CA VAL A 526 -10.07 12.16 -27.32
C VAL A 526 -11.39 12.82 -26.92
N GLY A 527 -11.89 12.56 -25.72
CA GLY A 527 -13.12 13.14 -25.19
C GLY A 527 -13.79 12.28 -24.14
N GLY A 528 -15.08 12.45 -23.96
CA GLY A 528 -15.86 11.67 -23.01
C GLY A 528 -17.11 12.38 -22.53
N HIS A 529 -17.69 11.85 -21.44
CA HIS A 529 -18.88 12.41 -20.80
C HIS A 529 -18.68 12.51 -19.30
N THR A 530 -19.22 13.59 -18.68
CA THR A 530 -19.16 13.81 -17.23
C THR A 530 -20.55 14.10 -16.68
N SER A 531 -20.88 13.51 -15.53
CA SER A 531 -22.14 13.77 -14.81
C SER A 531 -21.95 13.71 -13.31
N LEU A 532 -22.98 14.08 -12.56
CA LEU A 532 -23.05 13.89 -11.11
C LEU A 532 -23.94 12.69 -10.78
N GLY A 533 -23.54 11.88 -9.82
CA GLY A 533 -24.26 10.70 -9.35
C GLY A 533 -24.08 10.48 -7.86
N ALA A 534 -24.45 9.30 -7.38
CA ALA A 534 -24.38 8.98 -5.95
C ALA A 534 -22.93 8.70 -5.46
N GLU A 535 -22.10 8.17 -6.32
CA GLU A 535 -20.72 7.77 -6.04
C GLU A 535 -19.80 8.01 -7.22
N LEU A 536 -18.49 7.95 -6.97
CA LEU A 536 -17.51 7.99 -8.06
C LEU A 536 -17.62 6.73 -8.92
N THR A 537 -17.82 6.93 -10.23
CA THR A 537 -17.76 5.86 -11.24
C THR A 537 -16.91 6.34 -12.40
N LEU A 538 -15.96 5.51 -12.81
CA LEU A 538 -15.03 5.80 -13.89
C LEU A 538 -15.08 4.69 -14.93
N GLY A 539 -15.05 5.07 -16.21
CA GLY A 539 -14.99 4.11 -17.32
C GLY A 539 -14.28 4.68 -18.54
N LEU A 540 -13.88 3.79 -19.43
CA LEU A 540 -13.34 4.11 -20.73
C LEU A 540 -14.00 3.25 -21.80
N SER A 541 -14.36 3.88 -22.93
CA SER A 541 -14.57 3.19 -24.20
C SER A 541 -13.28 3.33 -25.00
N VAL A 542 -12.68 2.22 -25.40
CA VAL A 542 -11.35 2.18 -26.01
C VAL A 542 -11.38 1.56 -27.40
N THR A 543 -10.54 2.07 -28.30
CA THR A 543 -10.32 1.48 -29.61
C THR A 543 -8.86 1.08 -29.79
N GLY A 544 -8.63 0.03 -30.58
CA GLY A 544 -7.29 -0.41 -30.97
C GLY A 544 -7.26 -0.88 -32.41
N LEU A 545 -6.09 -0.87 -33.03
CA LEU A 545 -5.83 -1.32 -34.40
C LEU A 545 -5.01 -2.59 -34.38
N MET A 546 -5.35 -3.52 -35.28
CA MET A 546 -4.63 -4.79 -35.41
C MET A 546 -3.34 -4.68 -36.25
N GLN A 547 -3.17 -3.60 -36.97
CA GLN A 547 -2.00 -3.34 -37.83
C GLN A 547 -1.69 -4.51 -38.78
N GLY A 548 -2.71 -5.01 -39.46
CA GLY A 548 -2.62 -6.13 -40.40
C GLY A 548 -2.57 -7.53 -39.77
N ARG A 549 -2.56 -7.63 -38.45
CA ARG A 549 -2.62 -8.91 -37.72
C ARG A 549 -4.06 -9.43 -37.64
N ARG A 550 -4.19 -10.72 -37.38
CA ARG A 550 -5.48 -11.30 -36.97
C ARG A 550 -5.70 -11.07 -35.48
N PRO A 551 -6.92 -10.70 -35.07
CA PRO A 551 -7.25 -10.68 -33.65
C PRO A 551 -7.03 -12.08 -33.02
N LEU A 552 -6.40 -12.12 -31.87
CA LEU A 552 -6.36 -13.31 -31.05
C LEU A 552 -7.70 -13.44 -30.35
N GLY A 553 -8.34 -14.57 -30.50
CA GLY A 553 -9.60 -14.89 -29.85
C GLY A 553 -9.48 -16.17 -29.04
N LEU A 554 -10.57 -16.57 -28.41
CA LEU A 554 -10.61 -17.75 -27.53
C LEU A 554 -10.44 -19.08 -28.30
N GLY A 555 -10.92 -19.17 -29.55
CA GLY A 555 -11.03 -20.42 -30.31
C GLY A 555 -9.75 -20.89 -31.04
N GLY A 556 -8.64 -20.15 -30.91
CA GLY A 556 -7.40 -20.45 -31.65
C GLY A 556 -6.50 -21.51 -31.04
N ALA A 557 -6.73 -21.88 -29.79
CA ALA A 557 -5.89 -22.80 -29.01
C ALA A 557 -5.80 -24.21 -29.63
N ARG A 558 -4.70 -24.90 -29.41
CA ARG A 558 -4.39 -26.21 -29.99
C ARG A 558 -4.02 -27.24 -28.94
N PRO A 559 -4.24 -28.53 -29.19
CA PRO A 559 -3.75 -29.59 -28.31
C PRO A 559 -2.22 -29.55 -28.21
N GLY A 560 -1.70 -29.68 -26.99
CA GLY A 560 -0.27 -29.59 -26.70
C GLY A 560 0.21 -28.15 -26.37
N ASP A 561 -0.62 -27.13 -26.57
CA ASP A 561 -0.30 -25.79 -26.07
C ASP A 561 -0.22 -25.79 -24.56
N VAL A 562 0.67 -24.95 -24.03
CA VAL A 562 0.76 -24.68 -22.60
C VAL A 562 0.01 -23.38 -22.26
N LEU A 563 -0.67 -23.39 -21.12
CA LEU A 563 -1.34 -22.20 -20.59
C LEU A 563 -0.37 -21.39 -19.77
N VAL A 564 -0.15 -20.15 -20.15
CA VAL A 564 0.70 -19.20 -19.44
C VAL A 564 -0.10 -18.03 -18.88
N LEU A 565 0.26 -17.60 -17.65
CA LEU A 565 -0.35 -16.51 -16.91
C LEU A 565 0.67 -15.39 -16.68
N THR A 566 0.28 -14.11 -16.81
CA THR A 566 1.21 -12.97 -16.77
C THR A 566 1.14 -12.12 -15.48
N LYS A 567 0.14 -12.29 -14.63
CA LYS A 567 0.03 -11.66 -13.30
C LYS A 567 -0.53 -12.66 -12.28
N PRO A 568 -0.21 -12.50 -10.99
CA PRO A 568 -0.80 -13.32 -9.93
C PRO A 568 -2.34 -13.15 -9.85
N VAL A 569 -3.01 -14.14 -9.26
CA VAL A 569 -4.48 -14.18 -9.03
C VAL A 569 -4.80 -14.01 -7.55
N GLY A 570 -5.92 -13.35 -7.23
CA GLY A 570 -6.39 -13.18 -5.85
C GLY A 570 -6.68 -11.73 -5.44
N VAL A 571 -6.61 -10.78 -6.37
CA VAL A 571 -6.87 -9.35 -6.12
C VAL A 571 -8.28 -9.12 -5.59
N GLY A 572 -9.30 -9.81 -6.13
CA GLY A 572 -10.69 -9.65 -5.70
C GLY A 572 -10.90 -10.00 -4.23
N THR A 573 -10.30 -11.11 -3.79
CA THR A 573 -10.33 -11.54 -2.38
C THR A 573 -9.65 -10.53 -1.45
N VAL A 574 -8.48 -10.00 -1.84
CA VAL A 574 -7.77 -8.98 -1.04
C VAL A 574 -8.60 -7.69 -0.95
N MET A 575 -9.19 -7.24 -2.06
CA MET A 575 -10.01 -6.01 -2.07
C MET A 575 -11.34 -6.21 -1.33
N ALA A 576 -11.94 -7.40 -1.37
CA ALA A 576 -13.10 -7.74 -0.54
C ALA A 576 -12.77 -7.71 0.96
N ALA A 577 -11.62 -8.25 1.34
CA ALA A 577 -11.12 -8.17 2.71
C ALA A 577 -10.80 -6.73 3.14
N GLU A 578 -10.29 -5.90 2.24
CA GLU A 578 -10.06 -4.46 2.48
C GLU A 578 -11.37 -3.76 2.82
N MET A 579 -12.42 -3.97 2.04
CA MET A 579 -13.75 -3.39 2.29
C MET A 579 -14.32 -3.78 3.65
N GLN A 580 -13.98 -4.96 4.15
CA GLN A 580 -14.38 -5.46 5.49
C GLN A 580 -13.41 -5.01 6.60
N GLY A 581 -12.29 -4.32 6.28
CA GLY A 581 -11.26 -3.93 7.23
C GLY A 581 -10.41 -5.10 7.75
N LEU A 582 -10.40 -6.24 7.04
CA LEU A 582 -9.71 -7.47 7.44
C LEU A 582 -8.34 -7.64 6.77
N ALA A 583 -8.14 -7.07 5.56
CA ALA A 583 -6.85 -7.16 4.86
C ALA A 583 -5.76 -6.36 5.59
N LYS A 584 -4.54 -6.90 5.58
CA LYS A 584 -3.35 -6.12 5.98
C LYS A 584 -3.07 -5.04 4.92
N GLY A 585 -2.73 -3.83 5.36
CA GLY A 585 -2.51 -2.71 4.45
C GLY A 585 -1.43 -2.97 3.39
N ARG A 586 -0.38 -3.74 3.72
CA ARG A 586 0.64 -4.15 2.75
C ARG A 586 0.08 -5.02 1.61
N TRP A 587 -0.87 -5.91 1.90
CA TRP A 587 -1.52 -6.74 0.88
C TRP A 587 -2.37 -5.89 -0.08
N VAL A 588 -3.08 -4.91 0.49
CA VAL A 588 -3.86 -3.95 -0.30
C VAL A 588 -2.95 -3.11 -1.19
N ALA A 589 -1.85 -2.59 -0.65
CA ALA A 589 -0.88 -1.81 -1.41
C ALA A 589 -0.24 -2.64 -2.54
N ALA A 590 0.15 -3.90 -2.27
CA ALA A 590 0.68 -4.81 -3.28
C ALA A 590 -0.36 -5.11 -4.37
N SER A 591 -1.63 -5.33 -4.01
CA SER A 591 -2.72 -5.54 -4.98
C SER A 591 -2.96 -4.31 -5.85
N LEU A 592 -2.95 -3.10 -5.29
CA LEU A 592 -3.06 -1.86 -6.06
C LEU A 592 -1.88 -1.70 -7.03
N GLN A 593 -0.65 -1.98 -6.59
CA GLN A 593 0.52 -1.95 -7.46
C GLN A 593 0.42 -2.98 -8.59
N GLN A 594 -0.03 -4.20 -8.31
CA GLN A 594 -0.28 -5.23 -9.32
C GLN A 594 -1.29 -4.77 -10.37
N MET A 595 -2.39 -4.12 -9.96
CA MET A 595 -3.40 -3.56 -10.87
C MET A 595 -2.87 -2.40 -11.73
N LEU A 596 -1.90 -1.64 -11.21
CA LEU A 596 -1.25 -0.55 -11.95
C LEU A 596 -0.25 -1.04 -13.01
N VAL A 597 0.23 -2.28 -12.95
CA VAL A 597 1.11 -2.84 -13.97
C VAL A 597 0.33 -3.02 -15.29
N SER A 598 0.83 -2.39 -16.36
CA SER A 598 0.26 -2.51 -17.70
C SER A 598 0.53 -3.89 -18.32
N SER A 599 -0.47 -4.50 -18.99
CA SER A 599 -0.31 -5.74 -19.75
C SER A 599 0.27 -5.54 -21.17
N ARG A 600 0.60 -4.29 -21.55
CA ARG A 600 1.09 -3.95 -22.90
C ARG A 600 2.30 -4.78 -23.31
N GLN A 601 3.35 -4.82 -22.47
CA GLN A 601 4.57 -5.52 -22.84
C GLN A 601 4.36 -7.05 -22.86
N ALA A 602 3.58 -7.58 -21.93
CA ALA A 602 3.21 -8.99 -21.92
C ALA A 602 2.48 -9.38 -23.20
N SER A 603 1.48 -8.59 -23.62
CA SER A 603 0.77 -8.81 -24.89
C SER A 603 1.70 -8.80 -26.09
N ARG A 604 2.63 -7.84 -26.16
CA ARG A 604 3.59 -7.75 -27.28
C ARG A 604 4.52 -8.96 -27.37
N LEU A 605 4.93 -9.51 -26.22
CA LEU A 605 5.74 -10.72 -26.17
C LEU A 605 4.94 -11.98 -26.55
N LEU A 606 3.66 -12.03 -26.16
CA LEU A 606 2.81 -13.21 -26.38
C LEU A 606 2.21 -13.27 -27.79
N ARG A 607 1.75 -12.14 -28.35
CA ARG A 607 0.89 -12.09 -29.54
C ARG A 607 1.48 -12.71 -30.80
N ASP A 608 2.80 -12.79 -30.91
CA ASP A 608 3.48 -13.40 -32.07
C ASP A 608 3.66 -14.93 -31.90
N HIS A 609 3.34 -15.47 -30.69
CA HIS A 609 3.45 -16.89 -30.37
C HIS A 609 2.12 -17.51 -29.97
N ALA A 610 1.21 -16.73 -29.34
CA ALA A 610 -0.05 -17.23 -28.81
C ALA A 610 -1.01 -17.66 -29.91
N HIS A 611 -1.62 -18.84 -29.75
CA HIS A 611 -2.71 -19.32 -30.57
C HIS A 611 -4.06 -18.78 -30.11
N ALA A 612 -4.22 -18.59 -28.79
CA ALA A 612 -5.37 -17.94 -28.16
C ALA A 612 -4.92 -17.12 -26.96
N MET A 613 -5.62 -16.05 -26.64
CA MET A 613 -5.31 -15.17 -25.51
C MET A 613 -6.59 -14.46 -25.04
N THR A 614 -6.70 -14.22 -23.73
CA THR A 614 -7.72 -13.38 -23.11
C THR A 614 -7.14 -12.75 -21.84
N ASP A 615 -7.70 -11.66 -21.34
CA ASP A 615 -7.38 -11.13 -20.03
C ASP A 615 -8.26 -11.77 -18.94
N ILE A 616 -7.78 -11.77 -17.69
CA ILE A 616 -8.52 -12.36 -16.58
C ILE A 616 -9.24 -11.25 -15.83
N THR A 617 -10.56 -11.30 -15.81
CA THR A 617 -11.41 -10.27 -15.21
C THR A 617 -12.47 -10.84 -14.26
N GLY A 618 -13.72 -10.43 -14.38
CA GLY A 618 -14.79 -10.69 -13.43
C GLY A 618 -15.19 -12.15 -13.22
N PHE A 619 -14.89 -13.04 -14.16
CA PHE A 619 -15.25 -14.46 -14.08
C PHE A 619 -14.17 -15.34 -13.41
N GLY A 620 -13.03 -14.74 -13.03
CA GLY A 620 -11.93 -15.46 -12.43
C GLY A 620 -11.15 -16.32 -13.43
N LEU A 621 -10.03 -16.87 -12.99
CA LEU A 621 -9.16 -17.68 -13.85
C LEU A 621 -9.90 -18.89 -14.43
N ALA A 622 -10.67 -19.63 -13.62
CA ALA A 622 -11.41 -20.80 -14.09
C ALA A 622 -12.44 -20.44 -15.16
N GLY A 623 -13.14 -19.30 -15.04
CA GLY A 623 -14.13 -18.87 -16.03
C GLY A 623 -13.50 -18.53 -17.37
N HIS A 624 -12.38 -17.83 -17.38
CA HIS A 624 -11.67 -17.49 -18.62
C HIS A 624 -11.03 -18.71 -19.29
N VAL A 625 -10.44 -19.63 -18.51
CA VAL A 625 -9.95 -20.92 -19.03
C VAL A 625 -11.09 -21.72 -19.64
N GLN A 626 -12.22 -21.86 -18.94
CA GLN A 626 -13.39 -22.59 -19.48
C GLN A 626 -13.93 -21.97 -20.77
N GLY A 627 -13.93 -20.64 -20.87
CA GLY A 627 -14.29 -19.92 -22.10
C GLY A 627 -13.39 -20.33 -23.29
N LEU A 628 -12.06 -20.35 -23.05
CA LEU A 628 -11.07 -20.76 -24.04
C LEU A 628 -11.27 -22.24 -24.44
N LEU A 629 -11.46 -23.14 -23.47
CA LEU A 629 -11.69 -24.56 -23.70
C LEU A 629 -12.97 -24.81 -24.53
N SER A 630 -14.04 -24.11 -24.17
CA SER A 630 -15.33 -24.20 -24.87
C SER A 630 -15.23 -23.71 -26.31
N ALA A 631 -14.52 -22.60 -26.56
CA ALA A 631 -14.34 -22.04 -27.91
C ALA A 631 -13.45 -22.91 -28.80
N ALA A 632 -12.39 -23.53 -28.21
CA ALA A 632 -11.46 -24.39 -28.95
C ALA A 632 -11.87 -25.86 -28.94
N GLN A 633 -12.89 -26.30 -28.19
CA GLN A 633 -13.31 -27.67 -28.00
C GLN A 633 -12.15 -28.57 -27.47
N LEU A 634 -11.46 -28.11 -26.44
CA LEU A 634 -10.32 -28.76 -25.84
C LEU A 634 -10.55 -28.99 -24.35
N SER A 635 -9.73 -29.82 -23.73
CA SER A 635 -9.64 -30.02 -22.29
C SER A 635 -8.32 -29.48 -21.76
N ALA A 636 -8.25 -29.13 -20.46
CA ALA A 636 -7.02 -28.66 -19.82
C ALA A 636 -6.80 -29.30 -18.43
N THR A 637 -5.55 -29.36 -18.04
CA THR A 637 -5.14 -29.60 -16.64
C THR A 637 -4.42 -28.39 -16.12
N LEU A 638 -4.88 -27.83 -14.98
CA LEU A 638 -4.24 -26.76 -14.22
C LEU A 638 -3.59 -27.32 -12.96
N ASP A 639 -2.41 -26.81 -12.60
CA ASP A 639 -1.72 -27.13 -11.36
C ASP A 639 -1.71 -25.90 -10.42
N LEU A 640 -2.38 -26.02 -9.25
CA LEU A 640 -2.43 -24.94 -8.24
C LEU A 640 -1.05 -24.53 -7.74
N ASN A 641 -0.05 -25.43 -7.77
CA ASN A 641 1.31 -25.13 -7.34
C ASN A 641 2.08 -24.23 -8.34
N GLN A 642 1.63 -24.16 -9.58
CA GLN A 642 2.26 -23.38 -10.65
C GLN A 642 1.61 -22.01 -10.83
N ILE A 643 0.47 -21.73 -10.21
CA ILE A 643 -0.20 -20.44 -10.31
C ILE A 643 0.44 -19.43 -9.38
N GLY A 644 0.72 -18.23 -9.89
CA GLY A 644 1.13 -17.09 -9.08
C GLY A 644 -0.06 -16.55 -8.26
N TRP A 645 0.12 -16.40 -6.95
CA TRP A 645 -0.93 -15.90 -6.06
C TRP A 645 -0.59 -14.51 -5.52
N THR A 646 -1.59 -13.64 -5.46
CA THR A 646 -1.44 -12.30 -4.87
C THR A 646 -1.13 -12.42 -3.38
N GLU A 647 -0.26 -11.56 -2.87
CA GLU A 647 0.14 -11.56 -1.45
C GLU A 647 -1.07 -11.48 -0.52
N GLY A 648 -1.18 -12.41 0.41
CA GLY A 648 -2.26 -12.51 1.38
C GLY A 648 -3.55 -13.17 0.87
N ALA A 649 -3.71 -13.41 -0.43
CA ALA A 649 -4.93 -13.99 -0.98
C ALA A 649 -5.23 -15.39 -0.41
N ILE A 650 -4.21 -16.25 -0.30
CA ILE A 650 -4.36 -17.60 0.24
C ILE A 650 -4.78 -17.57 1.72
N ASP A 651 -4.19 -16.68 2.52
CA ASP A 651 -4.54 -16.55 3.93
C ASP A 651 -5.97 -16.06 4.12
N LEU A 652 -6.41 -15.13 3.28
CA LEU A 652 -7.78 -14.60 3.29
C LEU A 652 -8.79 -15.64 2.80
N ALA A 653 -8.48 -16.37 1.73
CA ALA A 653 -9.33 -17.49 1.27
C ALA A 653 -9.46 -18.59 2.34
N ARG A 654 -8.37 -18.93 3.03
CA ARG A 654 -8.39 -19.85 4.18
C ARG A 654 -9.28 -19.35 5.33
N ALA A 655 -9.38 -18.04 5.50
CA ALA A 655 -10.29 -17.41 6.45
C ALA A 655 -11.74 -17.29 5.94
N GLY A 656 -12.06 -17.81 4.76
CA GLY A 656 -13.40 -17.78 4.17
C GLY A 656 -13.80 -16.40 3.60
N ILE A 657 -12.83 -15.55 3.26
CA ILE A 657 -13.09 -14.24 2.66
C ILE A 657 -13.16 -14.39 1.14
N HIS A 658 -14.26 -13.92 0.57
CA HIS A 658 -14.52 -13.95 -0.87
C HIS A 658 -15.11 -12.63 -1.35
N SER A 659 -15.05 -12.38 -2.65
CA SER A 659 -15.73 -11.25 -3.30
C SER A 659 -17.25 -11.41 -3.32
N SER A 660 -17.99 -10.32 -3.52
CA SER A 660 -19.46 -10.34 -3.58
C SER A 660 -20.02 -11.17 -4.75
N ILE A 661 -19.28 -11.35 -5.83
CA ILE A 661 -19.69 -12.16 -7.00
C ILE A 661 -19.32 -13.64 -6.86
N PHE A 662 -18.52 -14.02 -5.87
CA PHE A 662 -18.05 -15.41 -5.68
C PHE A 662 -19.18 -16.46 -5.65
N PRO A 663 -20.36 -16.23 -5.03
CA PRO A 663 -21.45 -17.22 -5.05
C PRO A 663 -21.93 -17.57 -6.46
N GLU A 664 -21.75 -16.67 -7.42
CA GLU A 664 -22.10 -16.89 -8.82
C GLU A 664 -20.96 -17.54 -9.59
N THR A 665 -19.74 -17.01 -9.48
CA THR A 665 -18.58 -17.53 -10.20
C THR A 665 -18.16 -18.93 -9.74
N SER A 666 -18.31 -19.22 -8.44
CA SER A 666 -17.97 -20.53 -7.87
C SER A 666 -18.91 -21.66 -8.30
N ARG A 667 -20.08 -21.37 -8.89
CA ARG A 667 -20.96 -22.41 -9.46
C ARG A 667 -20.24 -23.26 -10.52
N LEU A 668 -19.29 -22.66 -11.22
CA LEU A 668 -18.44 -23.34 -12.20
C LEU A 668 -17.65 -24.50 -11.57
N ALA A 669 -17.37 -24.48 -10.28
CA ALA A 669 -16.69 -25.56 -9.57
C ALA A 669 -17.35 -26.92 -9.74
N ASN A 670 -18.69 -26.95 -9.96
CA ASN A 670 -19.43 -28.19 -10.18
C ASN A 670 -19.09 -28.85 -11.53
N ALA A 671 -18.62 -28.08 -12.50
CA ALA A 671 -18.21 -28.58 -13.82
C ALA A 671 -16.72 -28.96 -13.87
N LEU A 672 -15.91 -28.58 -12.89
CA LEU A 672 -14.48 -28.87 -12.84
C LEU A 672 -14.21 -30.27 -12.26
N GLN A 673 -13.22 -30.96 -12.83
CA GLN A 673 -12.70 -32.20 -12.25
C GLN A 673 -11.59 -31.88 -11.24
N ALA A 674 -11.78 -32.28 -9.98
CA ALA A 674 -10.79 -32.10 -8.92
C ALA A 674 -11.04 -33.12 -7.81
N SER A 675 -9.97 -33.63 -7.19
CA SER A 675 -10.06 -34.50 -6.02
C SER A 675 -10.65 -33.75 -4.81
N ALA A 676 -11.14 -34.48 -3.81
CA ALA A 676 -11.65 -33.90 -2.58
C ALA A 676 -10.57 -33.07 -1.84
N SER A 677 -9.31 -33.48 -1.89
CA SER A 677 -8.19 -32.77 -1.28
C SER A 677 -7.90 -31.45 -2.00
N VAL A 678 -7.97 -31.43 -3.34
CA VAL A 678 -7.80 -30.19 -4.14
C VAL A 678 -8.95 -29.22 -3.87
N ARG A 679 -10.19 -29.70 -3.80
CA ARG A 679 -11.35 -28.84 -3.49
C ARG A 679 -11.31 -28.25 -2.09
N ALA A 680 -10.64 -28.92 -1.14
CA ALA A 680 -10.43 -28.42 0.23
C ALA A 680 -9.24 -27.44 0.34
N ASP A 681 -8.44 -27.28 -0.69
CA ASP A 681 -7.33 -26.33 -0.71
C ASP A 681 -7.88 -24.90 -0.89
N PRO A 682 -7.51 -23.92 -0.02
CA PRO A 682 -7.96 -22.54 -0.15
C PRO A 682 -7.67 -21.90 -1.51
N ARG A 683 -6.63 -22.37 -2.22
CA ARG A 683 -6.28 -21.90 -3.57
C ARG A 683 -7.31 -22.26 -4.63
N PHE A 684 -8.10 -23.32 -4.38
CA PHE A 684 -9.16 -23.72 -5.31
C PHE A 684 -10.24 -22.64 -5.43
N ASP A 685 -10.63 -22.00 -4.33
CA ASP A 685 -11.60 -20.91 -4.33
C ASP A 685 -11.09 -19.68 -5.10
N LEU A 686 -9.78 -19.42 -5.04
CA LEU A 686 -9.16 -18.31 -5.76
C LEU A 686 -9.21 -18.45 -7.29
N LEU A 687 -9.49 -19.65 -7.83
CA LEU A 687 -9.73 -19.82 -9.26
C LEU A 687 -10.98 -19.08 -9.75
N PHE A 688 -11.93 -18.83 -8.86
CA PHE A 688 -13.20 -18.14 -9.13
C PHE A 688 -13.17 -16.66 -8.70
N ASP A 689 -12.02 -16.18 -8.22
CA ASP A 689 -11.85 -14.81 -7.73
C ASP A 689 -11.81 -13.82 -8.89
N PRO A 690 -12.66 -12.76 -8.91
CA PRO A 690 -12.63 -11.76 -9.96
C PRO A 690 -11.33 -10.95 -9.91
N GLN A 691 -10.78 -10.62 -11.07
CA GLN A 691 -9.57 -9.83 -11.17
C GLN A 691 -9.87 -8.46 -11.77
N THR A 692 -9.47 -7.39 -11.08
CA THR A 692 -9.50 -6.02 -11.61
C THR A 692 -8.13 -5.73 -12.21
N ALA A 693 -8.08 -5.33 -13.48
CA ALA A 693 -6.84 -5.16 -14.26
C ALA A 693 -5.91 -6.40 -14.13
N GLY A 694 -6.50 -7.58 -14.33
CA GLY A 694 -5.83 -8.87 -14.21
C GLY A 694 -4.73 -9.07 -15.25
N GLY A 695 -4.11 -10.25 -15.22
CA GLY A 695 -3.11 -10.65 -16.20
C GLY A 695 -3.75 -11.20 -17.47
N LEU A 696 -2.90 -11.44 -18.46
CA LEU A 696 -3.28 -12.21 -19.66
C LEU A 696 -3.10 -13.70 -19.38
N ILE A 697 -4.01 -14.51 -19.89
CA ILE A 697 -3.83 -15.94 -20.05
C ILE A 697 -3.73 -16.23 -21.54
N ALA A 698 -2.71 -17.00 -21.93
CA ALA A 698 -2.49 -17.36 -23.33
C ALA A 698 -2.19 -18.85 -23.47
N ALA A 699 -2.67 -19.42 -24.59
CA ALA A 699 -2.29 -20.74 -25.06
C ALA A 699 -1.12 -20.55 -26.04
N VAL A 700 0.06 -21.06 -25.68
CA VAL A 700 1.26 -20.93 -26.49
C VAL A 700 1.87 -22.30 -26.79
N PRO A 701 2.51 -22.50 -27.98
CA PRO A 701 3.19 -23.75 -28.27
C PRO A 701 4.33 -24.00 -27.26
N ALA A 702 4.50 -25.26 -26.84
CA ALA A 702 5.47 -25.65 -25.83
C ALA A 702 6.92 -25.25 -26.22
N GLU A 703 7.24 -25.31 -27.51
CA GLU A 703 8.56 -24.91 -28.05
C GLU A 703 8.87 -23.43 -27.91
N ALA A 704 7.85 -22.54 -27.77
CA ALA A 704 8.08 -21.11 -27.58
C ALA A 704 8.37 -20.74 -26.12
N LEU A 705 8.14 -21.65 -25.16
CA LEU A 705 8.16 -21.36 -23.73
C LEU A 705 9.52 -20.88 -23.23
N GLU A 706 10.62 -21.48 -23.67
CA GLU A 706 11.99 -21.10 -23.25
C GLU A 706 12.30 -19.64 -23.66
N ALA A 707 12.02 -19.31 -24.91
CA ALA A 707 12.23 -17.97 -25.46
C ALA A 707 11.35 -16.92 -24.76
N LEU A 708 10.07 -17.26 -24.52
CA LEU A 708 9.12 -16.39 -23.81
C LEU A 708 9.55 -16.19 -22.36
N SER A 709 9.93 -17.25 -21.64
CA SER A 709 10.37 -17.14 -20.24
C SER A 709 11.58 -16.23 -20.11
N LYS A 710 12.55 -16.35 -21.01
CA LYS A 710 13.69 -15.45 -21.05
C LYS A 710 13.28 -14.01 -21.35
N ALA A 711 12.45 -13.79 -22.36
CA ALA A 711 12.00 -12.45 -22.75
C ALA A 711 11.22 -11.76 -21.62
N PHE A 712 10.35 -12.48 -20.91
CA PHE A 712 9.63 -11.95 -19.75
C PHE A 712 10.59 -11.58 -18.61
N ALA A 713 11.57 -12.44 -18.29
CA ALA A 713 12.58 -12.17 -17.28
C ALA A 713 13.46 -10.95 -17.64
N ASP A 714 13.88 -10.81 -18.90
CA ASP A 714 14.64 -9.66 -19.39
C ASP A 714 13.87 -8.32 -19.25
N HIS A 715 12.56 -8.36 -19.23
CA HIS A 715 11.70 -7.20 -19.00
C HIS A 715 11.20 -7.06 -17.54
N GLY A 716 11.64 -7.92 -16.62
CA GLY A 716 11.20 -7.91 -15.23
C GLY A 716 9.73 -8.28 -15.04
N LEU A 717 9.14 -9.04 -15.97
CA LEU A 717 7.75 -9.48 -15.95
C LEU A 717 7.63 -10.92 -15.43
N GLY A 718 6.52 -11.22 -14.74
CA GLY A 718 6.17 -12.58 -14.34
C GLY A 718 5.57 -13.38 -15.50
N LEU A 719 5.92 -14.66 -15.58
CA LEU A 719 5.29 -15.65 -16.44
C LEU A 719 5.18 -16.96 -15.70
N TRP A 720 3.96 -17.45 -15.53
CA TRP A 720 3.66 -18.73 -14.85
C TRP A 720 3.08 -19.70 -15.85
N VAL A 721 3.68 -20.89 -15.96
CA VAL A 721 3.16 -22.01 -16.76
C VAL A 721 2.20 -22.79 -15.87
N ILE A 722 0.91 -22.55 -16.04
CA ILE A 722 -0.12 -23.01 -15.11
C ILE A 722 -0.83 -24.30 -15.52
N GLY A 723 -0.65 -24.73 -16.78
CA GLY A 723 -1.33 -25.94 -17.26
C GLY A 723 -1.01 -26.28 -18.71
N ILE A 724 -1.65 -27.31 -19.20
CA ILE A 724 -1.49 -27.85 -20.57
C ILE A 724 -2.85 -28.17 -21.18
N LEU A 725 -2.98 -27.95 -22.49
CA LEU A 725 -4.16 -28.27 -23.26
C LEU A 725 -4.03 -29.65 -23.93
N ALA A 726 -5.10 -30.41 -23.93
CA ALA A 726 -5.19 -31.73 -24.54
C ALA A 726 -6.43 -31.86 -25.45
N ASN A 727 -6.38 -32.84 -26.35
CA ASN A 727 -7.59 -33.21 -27.06
C ASN A 727 -8.67 -33.65 -26.06
N GLU A 728 -9.89 -33.33 -26.40
CA GLU A 728 -11.03 -33.81 -25.65
C GLU A 728 -11.13 -35.31 -25.72
N LEU A 729 -11.25 -35.95 -24.55
CA LEU A 729 -11.44 -37.39 -24.42
C LEU A 729 -12.92 -37.80 -24.18
N SER A 730 -13.78 -36.79 -23.95
CA SER A 730 -15.22 -36.92 -23.66
C SER A 730 -16.03 -35.95 -24.53
N HIS A 731 -17.33 -36.10 -24.59
CA HIS A 731 -18.21 -35.28 -25.43
C HIS A 731 -18.37 -33.81 -24.95
N SER A 732 -17.59 -33.35 -23.98
CA SER A 732 -17.62 -31.96 -23.49
C SER A 732 -16.27 -31.51 -22.93
N PRO A 733 -15.81 -30.26 -23.24
CA PRO A 733 -14.57 -29.69 -22.73
C PRO A 733 -14.46 -29.79 -21.21
N THR A 734 -13.36 -30.32 -20.72
CA THR A 734 -13.16 -30.59 -19.28
C THR A 734 -11.95 -29.83 -18.74
N LEU A 735 -12.15 -29.12 -17.63
CA LEU A 735 -11.07 -28.50 -16.86
C LEU A 735 -10.77 -29.36 -15.62
N THR A 736 -9.59 -29.95 -15.59
CA THR A 736 -9.06 -30.72 -14.45
C THR A 736 -8.13 -29.85 -13.62
N VAL A 737 -8.27 -29.88 -12.30
CA VAL A 737 -7.41 -29.13 -11.36
C VAL A 737 -6.66 -30.10 -10.48
N THR A 738 -5.33 -29.90 -10.40
CA THR A 738 -4.40 -30.66 -9.54
C THR A 738 -3.66 -29.72 -8.57
N ALA A 739 -2.99 -30.29 -7.54
CA ALA A 739 -2.19 -29.55 -6.56
C ALA A 739 -1.02 -30.40 -6.03
#